data_38fe3167d93aaf36b9dea937d605f4d2
#
_entry.id   38fe3167d93aaf36b9dea937d605f4d2
#
_cell.length_a   1.000
_cell.length_b   1.000
_cell.length_c   1.000
_cell.angle_alpha   90.00
_cell.angle_beta   90.00
_cell.angle_gamma   90.00
#
_symmetry.space_group_name_H-M   'P 1'
#
loop_
_entity.id
_entity.type
_entity.pdbx_description
1 polymer ?
#
loop_
_entity_poly.entity_id
_entity_poly.type
_entity_poly.pdbx_seq_one_letter_code
_entity_poly.pdbx_strand_id
1 'polypeptide(L)'
;MNPKPNNKRTFLIIAIMVVAVLVLAIILTNTMKVEPEVLSYDALVGKVKEGKVEALYFDGDYIVNVLYTKDGETSNEDYAKRVADFKNGKYKDATAVITYRNNFVLALENLQKDGAISDMPEIWLNDPSEGSFWSYVPYIISIVGLIGIAIFFFVMLRKQGGGGNAMNFGKTKSKAVDKVKVRFTDVAGAEEEKQELKEIVEFLKQPKKFKEIGAKIPKGVLLVGPPGTGKTLFAKAVAGEANVPFFSISGSDFVEMFVGVGASRVRDLFAQAKKAQPCIVFIDEIDAVGRKRGAGLGGGNDEREQTLNQLLVQMDGFEENEAIVIMAATNRADVLDPALLRPGRFDRQIYVNLPDVRGREAIFRVHARNKPLSPEIDFKNLARLTTGFSGADIANLLNEAAIIAAREDRKIISMVDILEGINKVIAGPQKRSRVVTEKDKRITAYHEAGHALVGRVLKNCDAVQEVSIIPRGRAAGYTISRPKSDDAHTTLSHLHDTIAMTMGGRAAEELIIRDITTGASQDIKHATSIARSMVTEWGMSPELRNVYFGGEQEVFIGRDYQTQASYSDEVAAIIDAEIRKIVDNAYDRALATIKENEDKLHVMVALLFQHETIYGDEVDLIMEGKSAEEITAYIEDKKAKREAEAKTKAEEAKRAQNPLGNPKDFIVSEEPTITISEPIILEGNIEEAPTEPEKVEPTEVDTPTEDNQNNDKE
;
A
#
# COMPACT_ATOMS: atom_id res chain seq x y z
N MET A 1 5.75 -28.06 19.65
CA MET A 1 5.47 -27.67 18.26
C MET A 1 6.64 -28.13 17.40
N ASN A 2 6.50 -29.24 16.69
CA ASN A 2 7.52 -29.72 15.77
C ASN A 2 7.45 -28.93 14.46
N PRO A 3 8.57 -28.47 13.89
CA PRO A 3 8.56 -27.74 12.63
C PRO A 3 8.19 -28.70 11.49
N LYS A 4 7.18 -28.32 10.70
CA LYS A 4 6.81 -29.03 9.47
C LYS A 4 8.00 -29.05 8.50
N PRO A 5 8.31 -30.20 7.88
CA PRO A 5 9.42 -30.29 6.93
C PRO A 5 9.19 -29.38 5.73
N ASN A 6 10.20 -28.58 5.42
CA ASN A 6 10.19 -27.60 4.35
C ASN A 6 10.36 -28.30 2.99
N ASN A 7 9.26 -28.81 2.41
CA ASN A 7 9.24 -29.59 1.17
C ASN A 7 9.85 -28.85 -0.04
N LYS A 8 10.00 -27.53 0.02
CA LYS A 8 10.64 -26.75 -1.05
C LYS A 8 12.16 -26.98 -1.13
N ARG A 9 12.84 -27.15 0.01
CA ARG A 9 14.28 -27.46 0.05
C ARG A 9 14.59 -28.87 -0.47
N THR A 10 13.78 -29.85 -0.10
CA THR A 10 13.93 -31.23 -0.59
C THR A 10 13.70 -31.31 -2.10
N PHE A 11 12.73 -30.58 -2.62
CA PHE A 11 12.45 -30.50 -4.06
C PHE A 11 13.59 -29.84 -4.85
N LEU A 12 14.15 -28.77 -4.33
CA LEU A 12 15.30 -28.09 -4.94
C LEU A 12 16.54 -28.99 -4.97
N ILE A 13 16.79 -29.74 -3.90
CA ILE A 13 17.93 -30.68 -3.82
C ILE A 13 17.77 -31.82 -4.84
N ILE A 14 16.57 -32.37 -4.98
CA ILE A 14 16.30 -33.46 -5.96
C ILE A 14 16.43 -32.92 -7.39
N ALA A 15 15.92 -31.71 -7.68
CA ALA A 15 16.06 -31.10 -9.00
C ALA A 15 17.54 -30.84 -9.35
N ILE A 16 18.33 -30.35 -8.40
CA ILE A 16 19.77 -30.13 -8.57
C ILE A 16 20.52 -31.46 -8.79
N MET A 17 20.16 -32.52 -8.06
CA MET A 17 20.75 -33.85 -8.28
C MET A 17 20.46 -34.40 -9.68
N VAL A 18 19.22 -34.28 -10.17
CA VAL A 18 18.84 -34.75 -11.52
C VAL A 18 19.61 -33.97 -12.59
N VAL A 19 19.70 -32.66 -12.45
CA VAL A 19 20.49 -31.82 -13.36
C VAL A 19 21.99 -32.17 -13.31
N ALA A 20 22.54 -32.43 -12.13
CA ALA A 20 23.93 -32.82 -11.94
C ALA A 20 24.24 -34.20 -12.60
N VAL A 21 23.34 -35.16 -12.48
CA VAL A 21 23.45 -36.48 -13.13
C VAL A 21 23.37 -36.37 -14.66
N LEU A 22 22.47 -35.53 -15.19
CA LEU A 22 22.38 -35.23 -16.62
C LEU A 22 23.62 -34.54 -17.16
N VAL A 23 24.13 -33.56 -16.45
CA VAL A 23 25.37 -32.85 -16.82
C VAL A 23 26.57 -33.80 -16.76
N LEU A 24 26.66 -34.66 -15.74
CA LEU A 24 27.71 -35.67 -15.62
C LEU A 24 27.64 -36.71 -16.75
N ALA A 25 26.44 -37.15 -17.14
CA ALA A 25 26.22 -38.05 -18.25
C ALA A 25 26.67 -37.43 -19.60
N ILE A 26 26.33 -36.14 -19.81
CA ILE A 26 26.74 -35.38 -20.99
C ILE A 26 28.28 -35.17 -21.01
N ILE A 27 28.89 -34.88 -19.87
CA ILE A 27 30.37 -34.73 -19.78
C ILE A 27 31.05 -36.06 -20.04
N LEU A 28 30.60 -37.18 -19.48
CA LEU A 28 31.13 -38.51 -19.69
C LEU A 28 31.04 -38.97 -21.16
N THR A 29 29.94 -38.62 -21.86
CA THR A 29 29.77 -38.94 -23.28
C THR A 29 30.61 -38.06 -24.22
N ASN A 30 30.94 -36.83 -23.80
CA ASN A 30 31.75 -35.90 -24.62
C ASN A 30 33.27 -36.01 -24.42
N THR A 31 33.73 -36.49 -23.26
CA THR A 31 35.17 -36.57 -22.97
C THR A 31 35.91 -37.76 -23.59
N MET A 32 35.21 -38.66 -24.31
CA MET A 32 35.81 -39.85 -24.92
C MET A 32 35.85 -39.84 -26.46
N LYS A 33 35.65 -38.73 -27.14
CA LYS A 33 35.76 -38.65 -28.58
C LYS A 33 37.00 -37.88 -28.96
N VAL A 34 38.07 -38.63 -29.37
CA VAL A 34 39.10 -38.09 -30.22
C VAL A 34 38.46 -37.84 -31.58
N GLU A 35 38.37 -36.60 -32.03
CA GLU A 35 37.79 -36.32 -33.36
C GLU A 35 38.78 -36.87 -34.44
N PRO A 36 38.32 -37.79 -35.32
CA PRO A 36 39.15 -38.29 -36.38
C PRO A 36 39.39 -37.20 -37.42
N GLU A 37 40.55 -37.27 -38.12
CA GLU A 37 40.84 -36.41 -39.25
C GLU A 37 39.77 -36.59 -40.35
N VAL A 38 39.16 -35.51 -40.82
CA VAL A 38 38.19 -35.57 -41.93
C VAL A 38 38.90 -35.32 -43.23
N LEU A 39 38.96 -36.33 -44.07
CA LEU A 39 39.63 -36.28 -45.37
C LEU A 39 38.65 -35.99 -46.51
N SER A 40 39.08 -35.20 -47.49
CA SER A 40 38.39 -35.15 -48.78
C SER A 40 38.66 -36.42 -49.60
N TYR A 41 37.83 -36.70 -50.58
CA TYR A 41 37.99 -37.87 -51.50
C TYR A 41 39.38 -37.92 -52.12
N ASP A 42 39.83 -36.81 -52.66
CA ASP A 42 41.17 -36.71 -53.33
C ASP A 42 42.34 -36.88 -52.35
N ALA A 43 42.20 -36.37 -51.13
CA ALA A 43 43.20 -36.55 -50.08
C ALA A 43 43.26 -38.02 -49.62
N LEU A 44 42.14 -38.72 -49.53
CA LEU A 44 42.11 -40.15 -49.25
C LEU A 44 42.78 -40.95 -50.34
N VAL A 45 42.41 -40.72 -51.60
CA VAL A 45 43.06 -41.38 -52.76
C VAL A 45 44.56 -41.10 -52.82
N GLY A 46 44.96 -39.84 -52.49
CA GLY A 46 46.40 -39.49 -52.40
C GLY A 46 47.14 -40.28 -51.33
N LYS A 47 46.60 -40.45 -50.14
CA LYS A 47 47.18 -41.26 -49.05
C LYS A 47 47.25 -42.76 -49.35
N VAL A 48 46.26 -43.30 -50.10
CA VAL A 48 46.33 -44.67 -50.60
C VAL A 48 47.46 -44.87 -51.63
N LYS A 49 47.66 -43.92 -52.54
CA LYS A 49 48.79 -43.96 -53.51
C LYS A 49 50.16 -43.86 -52.84
N GLU A 50 50.23 -43.14 -51.70
CA GLU A 50 51.44 -43.04 -50.90
C GLU A 50 51.73 -44.27 -50.03
N GLY A 51 50.84 -45.26 -50.04
CA GLY A 51 51.02 -46.49 -49.24
C GLY A 51 50.77 -46.24 -47.71
N LYS A 52 50.13 -45.12 -47.33
CA LYS A 52 49.92 -44.71 -45.94
C LYS A 52 48.61 -45.25 -45.32
N VAL A 53 47.79 -45.94 -46.09
CA VAL A 53 46.52 -46.49 -45.66
C VAL A 53 46.61 -47.98 -45.54
N GLU A 54 46.43 -48.52 -44.36
CA GLU A 54 46.49 -49.96 -44.08
C GLU A 54 45.17 -50.67 -44.30
N ALA A 55 44.08 -50.05 -43.76
CA ALA A 55 42.77 -50.64 -43.90
C ALA A 55 41.68 -49.59 -44.05
N LEU A 56 40.62 -49.98 -44.72
CA LEU A 56 39.43 -49.19 -44.95
C LEU A 56 38.19 -49.94 -44.37
N TYR A 57 37.44 -49.26 -43.51
CA TYR A 57 36.19 -49.78 -42.93
C TYR A 57 35.02 -48.98 -43.45
N PHE A 58 34.13 -49.56 -44.19
CA PHE A 58 32.94 -48.90 -44.74
C PHE A 58 31.79 -48.90 -43.73
N ASP A 59 31.35 -47.73 -43.37
CA ASP A 59 30.19 -47.51 -42.53
C ASP A 59 29.05 -47.04 -43.45
N GLY A 60 28.35 -48.01 -44.02
CA GLY A 60 27.37 -47.78 -45.08
C GLY A 60 28.01 -47.54 -46.47
N ASP A 61 27.25 -46.83 -47.34
CA ASP A 61 27.62 -46.67 -48.75
C ASP A 61 28.43 -45.39 -49.06
N TYR A 62 28.49 -44.46 -48.11
CA TYR A 62 29.03 -43.11 -48.34
C TYR A 62 30.17 -42.69 -47.41
N ILE A 63 30.39 -43.44 -46.32
CA ILE A 63 31.40 -43.11 -45.32
C ILE A 63 32.44 -44.20 -45.25
N VAL A 64 33.70 -43.85 -45.31
CA VAL A 64 34.82 -44.74 -45.10
C VAL A 64 35.68 -44.25 -43.96
N ASN A 65 35.91 -45.10 -42.97
CA ASN A 65 36.87 -44.88 -41.90
C ASN A 65 38.20 -45.45 -42.29
N VAL A 66 39.27 -44.78 -41.95
CA VAL A 66 40.64 -45.03 -42.42
C VAL A 66 41.54 -45.39 -41.26
N LEU A 67 42.33 -46.48 -41.44
CA LEU A 67 43.42 -46.81 -40.53
C LEU A 67 44.75 -46.56 -41.27
N TYR A 68 45.62 -45.77 -40.70
CA TYR A 68 46.96 -45.47 -41.31
C TYR A 68 47.97 -46.47 -40.92
N THR A 69 48.90 -46.75 -41.87
CA THR A 69 50.11 -47.48 -41.64
C THR A 69 51.02 -46.66 -40.76
N LYS A 70 51.48 -47.18 -39.62
CA LYS A 70 52.52 -46.53 -38.80
C LYS A 70 53.83 -47.22 -38.94
N ASP A 71 54.84 -46.54 -39.50
CA ASP A 71 56.20 -46.99 -39.50
C ASP A 71 56.79 -46.98 -38.08
N GLY A 72 57.11 -48.16 -37.57
CA GLY A 72 58.23 -48.36 -36.66
C GLY A 72 58.03 -48.25 -35.14
N GLU A 73 56.85 -48.14 -34.53
CA GLU A 73 56.73 -48.16 -33.07
C GLU A 73 55.35 -48.68 -32.58
N THR A 74 55.16 -49.99 -32.64
CA THR A 74 54.12 -50.57 -31.80
C THR A 74 54.45 -52.01 -31.42
N SER A 75 54.32 -52.32 -30.09
CA SER A 75 54.40 -53.70 -29.67
C SER A 75 53.28 -54.47 -30.42
N ASN A 76 53.47 -55.74 -30.73
CA ASN A 76 52.47 -56.56 -31.41
C ASN A 76 51.09 -56.57 -30.74
N GLU A 77 51.01 -56.34 -29.43
CA GLU A 77 49.77 -56.25 -28.67
C GLU A 77 48.99 -54.97 -28.89
N ASP A 78 49.66 -53.81 -28.94
CA ASP A 78 48.96 -52.52 -29.13
C ASP A 78 48.47 -52.39 -30.57
N TYR A 79 49.25 -52.92 -31.55
CA TYR A 79 48.83 -52.99 -32.94
C TYR A 79 47.58 -53.90 -33.08
N ALA A 80 47.60 -55.13 -32.55
CA ALA A 80 46.48 -56.05 -32.61
C ALA A 80 45.21 -55.47 -31.98
N LYS A 81 45.38 -54.74 -30.88
CA LYS A 81 44.27 -54.04 -30.22
C LYS A 81 43.71 -52.89 -31.08
N ARG A 82 44.58 -52.07 -31.68
CA ARG A 82 44.18 -50.96 -32.56
C ARG A 82 43.44 -51.48 -33.80
N VAL A 83 43.90 -52.54 -34.43
CA VAL A 83 43.22 -53.24 -35.56
C VAL A 83 41.89 -53.81 -35.09
N ALA A 84 41.82 -54.46 -33.92
CA ALA A 84 40.58 -54.97 -33.38
C ALA A 84 39.55 -53.86 -33.06
N ASP A 85 39.98 -52.76 -32.47
CA ASP A 85 39.13 -51.59 -32.18
C ASP A 85 38.67 -50.90 -33.47
N PHE A 86 39.49 -50.90 -34.53
CA PHE A 86 39.09 -50.38 -35.83
C PHE A 86 38.05 -51.29 -36.52
N LYS A 87 38.25 -52.60 -36.49
CA LYS A 87 37.24 -53.59 -36.96
C LYS A 87 35.90 -53.48 -36.26
N ASN A 88 35.91 -53.12 -35.00
CA ASN A 88 34.71 -52.93 -34.20
C ASN A 88 34.15 -51.51 -34.28
N GLY A 89 34.65 -50.61 -35.13
CA GLY A 89 34.19 -49.23 -35.31
C GLY A 89 34.48 -48.32 -34.14
N LYS A 90 35.26 -48.77 -33.15
CA LYS A 90 35.61 -48.02 -31.94
C LYS A 90 36.76 -47.04 -32.11
N TYR A 91 37.63 -47.29 -33.06
CA TYR A 91 38.81 -46.49 -33.36
C TYR A 91 38.86 -46.15 -34.85
N LYS A 92 39.36 -44.97 -35.19
CA LYS A 92 39.61 -44.51 -36.55
C LYS A 92 40.65 -43.38 -36.54
N ASP A 93 41.61 -43.43 -37.46
CA ASP A 93 42.60 -42.36 -37.64
C ASP A 93 42.00 -41.21 -38.45
N ALA A 94 41.23 -41.51 -39.48
CA ALA A 94 40.55 -40.54 -40.30
C ALA A 94 39.16 -41.06 -40.78
N THR A 95 38.34 -40.16 -41.25
CA THR A 95 37.07 -40.46 -41.89
C THR A 95 36.95 -39.67 -43.17
N ALA A 96 36.49 -40.31 -44.26
CA ALA A 96 36.19 -39.61 -45.50
C ALA A 96 34.81 -39.92 -46.02
N VAL A 97 34.23 -38.93 -46.73
CA VAL A 97 32.94 -39.12 -47.44
C VAL A 97 33.26 -39.45 -48.88
N ILE A 98 32.73 -40.55 -49.36
CA ILE A 98 32.93 -41.05 -50.73
C ILE A 98 31.60 -40.95 -51.50
N THR A 99 31.69 -40.96 -52.84
CA THR A 99 30.50 -40.83 -53.70
C THR A 99 29.54 -42.06 -53.59
N TYR A 100 30.12 -43.24 -53.60
CA TYR A 100 29.42 -44.52 -53.41
C TYR A 100 30.47 -45.62 -53.24
N ARG A 101 30.29 -46.54 -52.30
CA ARG A 101 31.22 -47.58 -51.92
C ARG A 101 31.77 -48.36 -53.10
N ASN A 102 30.89 -48.93 -53.97
CA ASN A 102 31.27 -49.78 -55.08
C ASN A 102 32.10 -49.00 -56.13
N ASN A 103 31.78 -47.73 -56.36
CA ASN A 103 32.53 -46.86 -57.26
C ASN A 103 33.93 -46.54 -56.73
N PHE A 104 34.05 -46.36 -55.43
CA PHE A 104 35.34 -46.11 -54.79
C PHE A 104 36.24 -47.32 -54.79
N VAL A 105 35.69 -48.55 -54.50
CA VAL A 105 36.46 -49.82 -54.57
C VAL A 105 36.91 -50.06 -56.00
N LEU A 106 36.04 -49.84 -56.98
CA LEU A 106 36.38 -49.97 -58.39
C LEU A 106 37.53 -48.99 -58.83
N ALA A 107 37.51 -47.78 -58.32
CA ALA A 107 38.50 -46.78 -58.51
C ALA A 107 39.89 -47.23 -57.95
N LEU A 108 39.86 -47.83 -56.73
CA LEU A 108 41.08 -48.41 -56.14
C LEU A 108 41.62 -49.59 -56.93
N GLU A 109 40.78 -50.50 -57.42
CA GLU A 109 41.13 -51.61 -58.26
C GLU A 109 41.80 -51.14 -59.61
N ASN A 110 41.21 -50.07 -60.18
CA ASN A 110 41.82 -49.48 -61.40
C ASN A 110 43.20 -48.88 -61.15
N LEU A 111 43.36 -48.16 -59.99
CA LEU A 111 44.66 -47.62 -59.60
C LEU A 111 45.71 -48.72 -59.37
N GLN A 112 45.34 -49.89 -58.92
CA GLN A 112 46.18 -51.05 -58.76
C GLN A 112 46.59 -51.63 -60.14
N LYS A 113 45.60 -51.76 -61.05
CA LYS A 113 45.81 -52.26 -62.42
C LYS A 113 46.76 -51.31 -63.20
N ASP A 114 46.66 -50.02 -62.98
CA ASP A 114 47.47 -49.00 -63.62
C ASP A 114 48.90 -48.89 -62.98
N GLY A 115 49.21 -49.69 -61.95
CA GLY A 115 50.44 -49.68 -61.22
C GLY A 115 50.71 -48.43 -60.37
N ALA A 116 49.65 -47.67 -60.08
CA ALA A 116 49.66 -46.44 -59.24
C ALA A 116 49.71 -46.76 -57.75
N ILE A 117 49.31 -47.96 -57.32
CA ILE A 117 49.38 -48.50 -55.94
C ILE A 117 49.98 -49.91 -56.02
N SER A 118 50.93 -50.25 -55.12
CA SER A 118 51.54 -51.55 -55.04
C SER A 118 50.70 -52.59 -54.31
N ASP A 119 50.09 -52.20 -53.21
CA ASP A 119 49.22 -53.02 -52.35
C ASP A 119 47.89 -52.37 -52.12
N MET A 120 46.82 -53.16 -52.14
CA MET A 120 45.46 -52.70 -51.88
C MET A 120 45.22 -52.69 -50.37
N PRO A 121 44.70 -51.62 -49.78
CA PRO A 121 44.34 -51.59 -48.37
C PRO A 121 43.32 -52.72 -48.03
N GLU A 122 43.42 -53.30 -46.85
CA GLU A 122 42.38 -54.24 -46.36
C GLU A 122 40.97 -53.57 -46.27
N ILE A 123 39.99 -54.17 -46.87
CA ILE A 123 38.60 -53.67 -46.93
C ILE A 123 37.75 -54.49 -46.03
N TRP A 124 37.13 -53.77 -45.03
CA TRP A 124 36.17 -54.41 -44.15
C TRP A 124 34.79 -53.73 -44.27
N LEU A 125 33.76 -54.59 -44.18
CA LEU A 125 32.38 -54.13 -44.28
C LEU A 125 31.66 -54.31 -42.96
N ASN A 126 30.84 -53.38 -42.65
CA ASN A 126 29.92 -53.51 -41.52
C ASN A 126 28.84 -54.54 -41.91
N ASP A 127 28.78 -55.69 -41.22
CA ASP A 127 27.67 -56.65 -41.37
C ASP A 127 26.55 -56.21 -40.42
N PRO A 128 25.40 -55.79 -40.94
CA PRO A 128 24.31 -55.31 -40.10
C PRO A 128 23.62 -56.41 -39.25
N SER A 129 24.10 -57.63 -39.28
CA SER A 129 23.42 -58.78 -38.65
C SER A 129 23.77 -59.01 -37.18
N GLU A 130 24.79 -58.37 -36.61
CA GLU A 130 25.10 -58.45 -35.18
C GLU A 130 24.72 -57.15 -34.43
N GLY A 131 23.44 -56.98 -34.17
CA GLY A 131 22.97 -55.94 -33.23
C GLY A 131 23.45 -56.25 -31.81
N SER A 132 24.60 -55.71 -31.42
CA SER A 132 25.10 -55.81 -30.05
C SER A 132 24.04 -55.28 -29.09
N PHE A 133 23.70 -56.04 -28.03
CA PHE A 133 22.82 -55.65 -26.96
C PHE A 133 23.07 -54.20 -26.46
N TRP A 134 24.31 -53.77 -26.51
CA TRP A 134 24.79 -52.45 -26.13
C TRP A 134 24.26 -51.30 -27.01
N SER A 135 23.88 -51.58 -28.27
CA SER A 135 23.26 -50.55 -29.13
C SER A 135 21.82 -50.20 -28.71
N TYR A 136 21.14 -51.07 -27.95
CA TYR A 136 19.81 -50.80 -27.43
C TYR A 136 19.82 -50.12 -26.07
N VAL A 137 20.94 -50.09 -25.33
CA VAL A 137 21.06 -49.51 -24.00
C VAL A 137 20.67 -48.00 -23.94
N PRO A 138 21.05 -47.14 -24.92
CA PRO A 138 20.62 -45.73 -24.93
C PRO A 138 19.06 -45.64 -25.07
N TYR A 139 18.46 -46.49 -25.86
CA TYR A 139 16.97 -46.49 -26.02
C TYR A 139 16.29 -46.98 -24.77
N ILE A 140 16.81 -47.99 -24.08
CA ILE A 140 16.30 -48.46 -22.81
C ILE A 140 16.38 -47.37 -21.74
N ILE A 141 17.51 -46.69 -21.65
CA ILE A 141 17.71 -45.55 -20.71
C ILE A 141 16.73 -44.41 -21.03
N SER A 142 16.51 -44.11 -22.32
CA SER A 142 15.54 -43.08 -22.73
C SER A 142 14.11 -43.44 -22.38
N ILE A 143 13.72 -44.71 -22.56
CA ILE A 143 12.37 -45.23 -22.22
C ILE A 143 12.19 -45.22 -20.70
N VAL A 144 13.17 -45.68 -19.91
CA VAL A 144 13.14 -45.61 -18.44
C VAL A 144 13.07 -44.19 -17.95
N GLY A 145 13.82 -43.26 -18.58
CA GLY A 145 13.77 -41.82 -18.30
C GLY A 145 12.38 -41.24 -18.60
N LEU A 146 11.76 -41.57 -19.72
CA LEU A 146 10.40 -41.16 -20.09
C LEU A 146 9.35 -41.69 -19.11
N ILE A 147 9.47 -42.97 -18.71
CA ILE A 147 8.59 -43.57 -17.69
C ILE A 147 8.79 -42.88 -16.35
N GLY A 148 10.06 -42.58 -15.96
CA GLY A 148 10.37 -41.81 -14.74
C GLY A 148 9.75 -40.43 -14.76
N ILE A 149 9.84 -39.70 -15.88
CA ILE A 149 9.20 -38.41 -16.09
C ILE A 149 7.68 -38.53 -16.03
N ALA A 150 7.09 -39.53 -16.66
CA ALA A 150 5.65 -39.78 -16.64
C ALA A 150 5.14 -40.10 -15.22
N ILE A 151 5.88 -40.93 -14.46
CA ILE A 151 5.58 -41.24 -13.07
C ILE A 151 5.74 -39.97 -12.21
N PHE A 152 6.79 -39.17 -12.45
CA PHE A 152 6.99 -37.89 -11.75
C PHE A 152 5.85 -36.92 -12.03
N PHE A 153 5.44 -36.76 -13.30
CA PHE A 153 4.27 -35.96 -13.67
C PHE A 153 2.99 -36.51 -13.07
N PHE A 154 2.80 -37.83 -13.08
CA PHE A 154 1.63 -38.48 -12.47
C PHE A 154 1.60 -38.29 -10.93
N VAL A 155 2.73 -38.40 -10.24
CA VAL A 155 2.85 -38.12 -8.80
C VAL A 155 2.66 -36.65 -8.52
N MET A 156 3.19 -35.77 -9.37
CA MET A 156 3.00 -34.32 -9.29
C MET A 156 1.54 -33.94 -9.52
N LEU A 157 0.89 -34.49 -10.55
CA LEU A 157 -0.55 -34.34 -10.81
C LEU A 157 -1.39 -34.95 -9.67
N ARG A 158 -1.01 -36.07 -9.08
CA ARG A 158 -1.70 -36.69 -7.96
C ARG A 158 -1.48 -35.90 -6.64
N LYS A 159 -0.32 -35.26 -6.44
CA LYS A 159 -0.09 -34.28 -5.35
C LYS A 159 -0.76 -32.93 -5.60
N GLN A 160 -0.89 -32.50 -6.85
CA GLN A 160 -1.71 -31.37 -7.26
C GLN A 160 -3.19 -31.74 -7.39
N GLY A 161 -3.51 -33.01 -7.67
CA GLY A 161 -4.85 -33.56 -7.80
C GLY A 161 -5.52 -33.94 -6.47
N GLY A 162 -4.92 -33.57 -5.33
CA GLY A 162 -5.69 -33.30 -4.13
C GLY A 162 -6.58 -32.10 -4.44
N GLY A 163 -7.78 -32.33 -4.97
CA GLY A 163 -8.77 -31.35 -5.44
C GLY A 163 -9.25 -30.33 -4.41
N GLY A 164 -8.38 -29.93 -3.49
CA GLY A 164 -8.63 -28.90 -2.47
C GLY A 164 -8.01 -27.53 -2.76
N ASN A 165 -6.89 -27.43 -3.51
CA ASN A 165 -6.22 -26.15 -3.65
C ASN A 165 -6.66 -25.34 -4.88
N ALA A 166 -6.99 -25.97 -6.00
CA ALA A 166 -7.55 -25.24 -7.15
C ALA A 166 -8.98 -24.74 -6.87
N MET A 167 -9.78 -25.48 -6.06
CA MET A 167 -11.08 -25.00 -5.57
C MET A 167 -10.97 -23.95 -4.43
N ASN A 168 -9.81 -23.80 -3.81
CA ASN A 168 -9.62 -22.82 -2.74
C ASN A 168 -9.25 -21.41 -3.25
N PHE A 169 -8.88 -21.22 -4.51
CA PHE A 169 -8.65 -19.89 -5.11
C PHE A 169 -9.93 -19.04 -5.14
N GLY A 170 -11.09 -19.64 -5.22
CA GLY A 170 -12.38 -18.94 -5.19
C GLY A 170 -12.99 -18.77 -3.78
N LYS A 171 -12.33 -19.28 -2.72
CA LYS A 171 -12.85 -19.10 -1.36
C LYS A 171 -12.39 -17.76 -0.78
N THR A 172 -13.35 -17.04 -0.24
CA THR A 172 -13.12 -15.75 0.42
C THR A 172 -12.23 -15.95 1.63
N LYS A 173 -11.19 -15.11 1.77
CA LYS A 173 -10.40 -15.02 3.00
C LYS A 173 -11.09 -14.19 4.10
N SER A 174 -12.37 -13.80 3.89
CA SER A 174 -13.11 -13.05 4.88
C SER A 174 -13.23 -13.88 6.15
N LYS A 175 -12.61 -13.41 7.21
CA LYS A 175 -12.80 -13.99 8.53
C LYS A 175 -14.02 -13.33 9.14
N ALA A 176 -15.03 -14.11 9.46
CA ALA A 176 -16.08 -13.64 10.34
C ALA A 176 -15.42 -13.17 11.65
N VAL A 177 -15.62 -11.91 12.00
CA VAL A 177 -15.30 -11.44 13.35
C VAL A 177 -16.55 -11.64 14.19
N ASP A 178 -16.60 -12.76 14.92
CA ASP A 178 -17.77 -13.18 15.69
C ASP A 178 -18.22 -12.16 16.76
N LYS A 179 -17.29 -11.34 17.26
CA LYS A 179 -17.57 -10.29 18.24
C LYS A 179 -16.77 -9.04 17.96
N VAL A 180 -17.41 -8.03 17.42
CA VAL A 180 -16.85 -6.69 17.29
C VAL A 180 -16.97 -5.97 18.63
N LYS A 181 -15.86 -5.45 19.16
CA LYS A 181 -15.82 -4.72 20.44
C LYS A 181 -16.24 -3.25 20.32
N VAL A 182 -16.16 -2.69 19.12
CA VAL A 182 -16.46 -1.28 18.83
C VAL A 182 -17.95 -1.02 19.04
N ARG A 183 -18.27 0.09 19.69
CA ARG A 183 -19.64 0.55 20.00
C ARG A 183 -19.84 1.98 19.49
N PHE A 184 -21.09 2.47 19.50
CA PHE A 184 -21.38 3.88 19.17
C PHE A 184 -20.71 4.88 20.12
N THR A 185 -20.35 4.46 21.34
CA THR A 185 -19.56 5.26 22.29
C THR A 185 -18.13 5.51 21.85
N ASP A 186 -17.60 4.70 20.93
CA ASP A 186 -16.27 4.84 20.35
C ASP A 186 -16.27 5.69 19.09
N VAL A 187 -17.45 5.99 18.55
CA VAL A 187 -17.66 6.90 17.42
C VAL A 187 -18.05 8.26 18.00
N ALA A 188 -17.24 9.26 17.78
CA ALA A 188 -17.50 10.62 18.27
C ALA A 188 -17.92 11.53 17.10
N GLY A 189 -18.80 12.49 17.39
CA GLY A 189 -19.42 13.33 16.37
C GLY A 189 -20.43 12.56 15.52
N ALA A 190 -20.98 13.19 14.49
CA ALA A 190 -21.92 12.59 13.53
C ALA A 190 -23.14 11.94 14.22
N GLU A 191 -23.84 12.73 15.05
CA GLU A 191 -24.96 12.23 15.86
C GLU A 191 -26.19 11.87 15.01
N GLU A 192 -26.39 12.60 13.91
CA GLU A 192 -27.43 12.36 12.93
C GLU A 192 -27.25 11.01 12.24
N GLU A 193 -26.03 10.75 11.76
CA GLU A 193 -25.67 9.49 11.11
C GLU A 193 -25.76 8.30 12.09
N LYS A 194 -25.39 8.53 13.36
CA LYS A 194 -25.59 7.52 14.41
C LYS A 194 -27.08 7.23 14.64
N GLN A 195 -27.94 8.23 14.59
CA GLN A 195 -29.37 8.05 14.80
C GLN A 195 -29.97 7.24 13.66
N GLU A 196 -29.63 7.52 12.42
CA GLU A 196 -30.06 6.71 11.28
C GLU A 196 -29.57 5.25 11.38
N LEU A 197 -28.34 5.06 11.82
CA LEU A 197 -27.77 3.73 11.99
C LEU A 197 -28.36 2.97 13.20
N LYS A 198 -28.90 3.64 14.22
CA LYS A 198 -29.59 3.00 15.33
C LYS A 198 -30.83 2.23 14.87
N GLU A 199 -31.52 2.71 13.84
CA GLU A 199 -32.68 1.98 13.26
C GLU A 199 -32.24 0.62 12.71
N ILE A 200 -31.07 0.55 12.09
CA ILE A 200 -30.48 -0.72 11.57
C ILE A 200 -30.14 -1.66 12.74
N VAL A 201 -29.58 -1.10 13.83
CA VAL A 201 -29.28 -1.87 15.05
C VAL A 201 -30.56 -2.43 15.68
N GLU A 202 -31.59 -1.63 15.78
CA GLU A 202 -32.89 -2.08 16.33
C GLU A 202 -33.48 -3.21 15.48
N PHE A 203 -33.45 -3.05 14.18
CA PHE A 203 -33.87 -4.10 13.27
C PHE A 203 -33.11 -5.41 13.47
N LEU A 204 -31.76 -5.37 13.49
CA LEU A 204 -30.97 -6.57 13.70
C LEU A 204 -31.22 -7.23 15.06
N LYS A 205 -31.56 -6.44 16.09
CA LYS A 205 -31.94 -6.94 17.42
C LYS A 205 -33.36 -7.52 17.48
N GLN A 206 -34.32 -6.87 16.80
CA GLN A 206 -35.75 -7.20 16.89
C GLN A 206 -36.45 -7.18 15.52
N PRO A 207 -36.08 -8.07 14.59
CA PRO A 207 -36.62 -8.05 13.23
C PRO A 207 -38.15 -8.30 13.16
N LYS A 208 -38.70 -9.01 14.14
CA LYS A 208 -40.16 -9.30 14.21
C LYS A 208 -41.00 -8.04 14.37
N LYS A 209 -40.59 -7.09 15.21
CA LYS A 209 -41.29 -5.82 15.48
C LYS A 209 -41.55 -5.03 14.19
N PHE A 210 -40.57 -4.97 13.30
CA PHE A 210 -40.68 -4.24 12.04
C PHE A 210 -41.57 -4.97 11.02
N LYS A 211 -41.52 -6.29 11.00
CA LYS A 211 -42.39 -7.11 10.13
C LYS A 211 -43.85 -7.05 10.47
N GLU A 212 -44.19 -7.03 11.76
CA GLU A 212 -45.55 -6.96 12.24
C GLU A 212 -46.29 -5.67 11.82
N ILE A 213 -45.51 -4.57 11.66
CA ILE A 213 -46.02 -3.27 11.21
C ILE A 213 -45.99 -3.15 9.68
N GLY A 214 -45.41 -4.14 8.97
CA GLY A 214 -45.25 -4.13 7.51
C GLY A 214 -44.10 -3.24 6.98
N ALA A 215 -43.20 -2.82 7.87
CA ALA A 215 -42.04 -2.00 7.46
C ALA A 215 -41.05 -2.83 6.63
N LYS A 216 -40.69 -2.33 5.46
CA LYS A 216 -39.61 -2.89 4.62
C LYS A 216 -38.29 -2.34 5.10
N ILE A 217 -37.39 -3.25 5.45
CA ILE A 217 -36.07 -2.91 5.95
C ILE A 217 -35.11 -2.70 4.78
N PRO A 218 -34.22 -1.71 4.86
CA PRO A 218 -33.19 -1.53 3.84
C PRO A 218 -32.27 -2.76 3.80
N LYS A 219 -32.16 -3.40 2.64
CA LYS A 219 -31.25 -4.53 2.41
C LYS A 219 -29.79 -4.06 2.41
N GLY A 220 -29.56 -2.85 1.95
CA GLY A 220 -28.23 -2.27 1.82
C GLY A 220 -28.14 -0.83 2.28
N VAL A 221 -27.06 -0.51 2.96
CA VAL A 221 -26.69 0.82 3.42
C VAL A 221 -25.36 1.21 2.80
N LEU A 222 -25.34 2.33 2.09
CA LEU A 222 -24.13 2.90 1.52
C LEU A 222 -23.64 4.08 2.37
N LEU A 223 -22.42 3.95 2.92
CA LEU A 223 -21.74 5.01 3.62
C LEU A 223 -20.88 5.79 2.62
N VAL A 224 -21.21 7.06 2.42
CA VAL A 224 -20.55 7.95 1.46
C VAL A 224 -19.82 9.06 2.21
N GLY A 225 -18.63 9.46 1.78
CA GLY A 225 -17.96 10.62 2.36
C GLY A 225 -16.47 10.63 2.13
N PRO A 226 -15.77 11.72 2.50
CA PRO A 226 -14.33 11.84 2.37
C PRO A 226 -13.55 10.72 3.07
N PRO A 227 -12.29 10.44 2.68
CA PRO A 227 -11.47 9.48 3.39
C PRO A 227 -11.22 9.94 4.84
N GLY A 228 -11.05 8.98 5.76
CA GLY A 228 -10.74 9.28 7.15
C GLY A 228 -11.92 9.68 8.04
N THR A 229 -13.14 9.81 7.51
CA THR A 229 -14.34 10.21 8.29
C THR A 229 -14.92 9.10 9.19
N GLY A 230 -14.37 7.86 9.10
CA GLY A 230 -14.76 6.78 10.00
C GLY A 230 -15.83 5.84 9.46
N LYS A 231 -16.11 5.79 8.15
CA LYS A 231 -17.11 4.92 7.52
C LYS A 231 -16.99 3.45 7.96
N THR A 232 -15.80 2.89 7.89
CA THR A 232 -15.51 1.52 8.36
C THR A 232 -15.71 1.36 9.87
N LEU A 233 -15.47 2.42 10.67
CA LEU A 233 -15.69 2.45 12.11
C LEU A 233 -17.19 2.42 12.44
N PHE A 234 -18.01 3.17 11.70
CA PHE A 234 -19.48 3.14 11.80
C PHE A 234 -20.02 1.74 11.54
N ALA A 235 -19.61 1.10 10.44
CA ALA A 235 -20.07 -0.26 10.14
C ALA A 235 -19.72 -1.26 11.25
N LYS A 236 -18.52 -1.15 11.83
CA LYS A 236 -18.11 -1.95 12.99
C LYS A 236 -18.92 -1.61 14.23
N ALA A 237 -19.24 -0.34 14.47
CA ALA A 237 -20.02 0.09 15.61
C ALA A 237 -21.48 -0.44 15.56
N VAL A 238 -22.08 -0.44 14.35
CA VAL A 238 -23.41 -1.04 14.12
C VAL A 238 -23.40 -2.53 14.47
N ALA A 239 -22.41 -3.28 13.97
CA ALA A 239 -22.28 -4.71 14.26
C ALA A 239 -22.05 -4.98 15.75
N GLY A 240 -21.16 -4.21 16.38
CA GLY A 240 -20.89 -4.30 17.80
C GLY A 240 -22.11 -3.95 18.64
N GLU A 241 -22.85 -2.89 18.31
CA GLU A 241 -24.05 -2.47 19.03
C GLU A 241 -25.20 -3.46 18.88
N ALA A 242 -25.36 -4.03 17.67
CA ALA A 242 -26.31 -5.10 17.41
C ALA A 242 -25.89 -6.46 18.00
N ASN A 243 -24.60 -6.62 18.34
CA ASN A 243 -23.99 -7.86 18.80
C ASN A 243 -24.15 -9.02 17.78
N VAL A 244 -23.95 -8.72 16.50
CA VAL A 244 -24.05 -9.68 15.39
C VAL A 244 -22.67 -9.91 14.73
N PRO A 245 -22.47 -11.06 14.06
CA PRO A 245 -21.27 -11.33 13.27
C PRO A 245 -21.04 -10.27 12.18
N PHE A 246 -19.76 -9.92 11.97
CA PHE A 246 -19.33 -8.92 11.01
C PHE A 246 -18.38 -9.52 9.98
N PHE A 247 -18.82 -9.57 8.71
CA PHE A 247 -18.02 -10.02 7.59
C PHE A 247 -17.48 -8.80 6.87
N SER A 248 -16.17 -8.62 6.85
CA SER A 248 -15.53 -7.48 6.18
C SER A 248 -14.66 -7.93 5.02
N ILE A 249 -14.82 -7.27 3.88
CA ILE A 249 -14.02 -7.49 2.67
C ILE A 249 -13.78 -6.14 1.99
N SER A 250 -12.64 -5.98 1.31
CA SER A 250 -12.41 -4.83 0.43
C SER A 250 -12.98 -5.11 -0.97
N GLY A 251 -13.55 -4.10 -1.61
CA GLY A 251 -13.94 -4.18 -3.02
C GLY A 251 -12.80 -4.62 -3.93
N SER A 252 -11.56 -4.20 -3.62
CA SER A 252 -10.36 -4.62 -4.34
C SER A 252 -10.09 -6.14 -4.27
N ASP A 253 -10.53 -6.82 -3.20
CA ASP A 253 -10.36 -8.27 -3.05
C ASP A 253 -11.21 -9.08 -4.05
N PHE A 254 -12.20 -8.45 -4.67
CA PHE A 254 -13.02 -9.05 -5.70
C PHE A 254 -12.45 -8.90 -7.12
N VAL A 255 -11.48 -8.00 -7.30
CA VAL A 255 -10.85 -7.76 -8.60
C VAL A 255 -9.61 -8.63 -8.73
N GLU A 256 -9.68 -9.63 -9.60
CA GLU A 256 -8.60 -10.58 -9.86
C GLU A 256 -8.29 -10.65 -11.36
N MET A 257 -7.11 -11.18 -11.71
CA MET A 257 -6.73 -11.34 -13.13
C MET A 257 -7.47 -12.48 -13.84
N PHE A 258 -8.05 -13.42 -13.06
CA PHE A 258 -8.72 -14.60 -13.61
C PHE A 258 -10.23 -14.42 -13.61
N VAL A 259 -10.84 -14.55 -14.78
CA VAL A 259 -12.29 -14.41 -14.97
C VAL A 259 -13.07 -15.40 -14.09
N GLY A 260 -14.06 -14.90 -13.37
CA GLY A 260 -14.98 -15.67 -12.54
C GLY A 260 -14.52 -15.91 -11.10
N VAL A 261 -13.29 -15.56 -10.72
CA VAL A 261 -12.79 -15.70 -9.33
C VAL A 261 -13.49 -14.71 -8.41
N GLY A 262 -13.62 -13.44 -8.81
CA GLY A 262 -14.36 -12.44 -8.07
C GLY A 262 -15.81 -12.82 -7.82
N ALA A 263 -16.51 -13.25 -8.87
CA ALA A 263 -17.88 -13.73 -8.77
C ALA A 263 -18.02 -14.96 -7.85
N SER A 264 -17.01 -15.84 -7.82
CA SER A 264 -16.98 -16.99 -6.89
C SER A 264 -16.81 -16.54 -5.44
N ARG A 265 -15.95 -15.54 -5.18
CA ARG A 265 -15.77 -14.95 -3.84
C ARG A 265 -17.04 -14.27 -3.34
N VAL A 266 -17.75 -13.56 -4.21
CA VAL A 266 -19.06 -12.97 -3.86
C VAL A 266 -20.02 -14.07 -3.41
N ARG A 267 -20.21 -15.15 -4.20
CA ARG A 267 -21.08 -16.26 -3.83
C ARG A 267 -20.70 -16.91 -2.50
N ASP A 268 -19.41 -17.13 -2.27
CA ASP A 268 -18.91 -17.74 -1.02
C ASP A 268 -19.15 -16.83 0.19
N LEU A 269 -18.90 -15.52 0.07
CA LEU A 269 -19.17 -14.53 1.12
C LEU A 269 -20.66 -14.54 1.54
N PHE A 270 -21.55 -14.47 0.54
CA PHE A 270 -22.99 -14.46 0.81
C PHE A 270 -23.51 -15.81 1.34
N ALA A 271 -22.93 -16.92 0.91
CA ALA A 271 -23.23 -18.26 1.45
C ALA A 271 -22.79 -18.39 2.93
N GLN A 272 -21.66 -17.75 3.31
CA GLN A 272 -21.24 -17.71 4.71
C GLN A 272 -22.14 -16.79 5.53
N ALA A 273 -22.51 -15.62 5.02
CA ALA A 273 -23.43 -14.70 5.67
C ALA A 273 -24.81 -15.33 5.92
N LYS A 274 -25.36 -16.06 4.93
CA LYS A 274 -26.63 -16.80 5.07
C LYS A 274 -26.63 -17.82 6.20
N LYS A 275 -25.47 -18.44 6.49
CA LYS A 275 -25.32 -19.40 7.59
C LYS A 275 -25.18 -18.74 8.96
N ALA A 276 -24.78 -17.47 9.00
CA ALA A 276 -24.46 -16.75 10.24
C ALA A 276 -25.49 -15.67 10.59
N GLN A 277 -26.71 -15.77 10.09
CA GLN A 277 -27.81 -14.83 10.39
C GLN A 277 -28.17 -14.79 11.88
N PRO A 278 -28.49 -13.60 12.45
CA PRO A 278 -28.38 -12.27 11.86
C PRO A 278 -26.94 -11.80 11.75
N CYS A 279 -26.55 -11.12 10.66
CA CYS A 279 -25.20 -10.65 10.46
C CYS A 279 -25.12 -9.38 9.58
N ILE A 280 -23.95 -8.73 9.60
CA ILE A 280 -23.61 -7.63 8.71
C ILE A 280 -22.51 -8.07 7.75
N VAL A 281 -22.70 -7.80 6.45
CA VAL A 281 -21.70 -7.91 5.40
C VAL A 281 -21.23 -6.51 5.05
N PHE A 282 -19.96 -6.22 5.27
CA PHE A 282 -19.37 -4.92 4.97
C PHE A 282 -18.39 -5.01 3.81
N ILE A 283 -18.60 -4.16 2.81
CA ILE A 283 -17.75 -4.04 1.62
C ILE A 283 -17.11 -2.65 1.64
N ASP A 284 -15.83 -2.59 1.95
CA ASP A 284 -15.08 -1.34 1.89
C ASP A 284 -14.65 -1.04 0.47
N GLU A 285 -14.50 0.22 0.10
CA GLU A 285 -14.07 0.65 -1.24
C GLU A 285 -14.90 -0.02 -2.37
N ILE A 286 -16.24 0.03 -2.24
CA ILE A 286 -17.14 -0.62 -3.20
C ILE A 286 -16.96 -0.10 -4.64
N ASP A 287 -16.44 1.11 -4.81
CA ASP A 287 -16.12 1.73 -6.09
C ASP A 287 -15.05 0.96 -6.89
N ALA A 288 -14.22 0.13 -6.22
CA ALA A 288 -13.29 -0.76 -6.90
C ALA A 288 -14.01 -1.77 -7.83
N VAL A 289 -15.21 -2.23 -7.44
CA VAL A 289 -16.04 -3.19 -8.21
C VAL A 289 -17.24 -2.52 -8.86
N GLY A 290 -17.85 -1.56 -8.16
CA GLY A 290 -19.13 -0.95 -8.50
C GLY A 290 -19.07 0.21 -9.48
N ARG A 291 -17.97 0.48 -10.16
CA ARG A 291 -17.81 1.61 -11.08
C ARG A 291 -18.72 1.44 -12.33
N LYS A 292 -19.25 2.57 -12.84
CA LYS A 292 -20.03 2.66 -14.09
C LYS A 292 -19.33 1.93 -15.23
N ARG A 293 -20.13 1.27 -16.07
CA ARG A 293 -19.66 0.56 -17.26
C ARG A 293 -19.06 1.56 -18.23
N GLY A 294 -17.78 1.39 -18.56
CA GLY A 294 -17.11 2.16 -19.61
C GLY A 294 -17.08 1.36 -20.90
N ALA A 295 -17.22 2.01 -22.03
CA ALA A 295 -17.06 1.41 -23.36
C ALA A 295 -15.59 1.09 -23.67
N GLY A 296 -14.88 0.37 -22.79
CA GLY A 296 -13.46 0.05 -22.93
C GLY A 296 -13.24 -1.34 -23.53
N LEU A 297 -12.56 -1.39 -24.67
CA LEU A 297 -12.02 -2.61 -25.30
C LEU A 297 -10.80 -3.12 -24.53
N GLY A 298 -10.99 -3.76 -23.36
CA GLY A 298 -9.89 -4.35 -22.61
C GLY A 298 -10.38 -5.44 -21.64
N GLY A 299 -9.83 -6.64 -21.74
CA GLY A 299 -10.24 -7.86 -21.01
C GLY A 299 -10.19 -7.80 -19.46
N GLY A 300 -9.83 -6.66 -18.85
CA GLY A 300 -9.91 -6.46 -17.40
C GLY A 300 -11.26 -5.90 -16.91
N ASN A 301 -12.12 -5.43 -17.82
CA ASN A 301 -13.44 -4.91 -17.47
C ASN A 301 -14.47 -6.04 -17.34
N ASP A 302 -14.34 -7.12 -18.12
CA ASP A 302 -15.30 -8.24 -18.15
C ASP A 302 -15.37 -8.95 -16.79
N GLU A 303 -14.25 -9.14 -16.11
CA GLU A 303 -14.21 -9.77 -14.79
C GLU A 303 -14.89 -8.92 -13.73
N ARG A 304 -14.62 -7.59 -13.74
CA ARG A 304 -15.26 -6.65 -12.82
C ARG A 304 -16.76 -6.58 -13.04
N GLU A 305 -17.22 -6.51 -14.29
CA GLU A 305 -18.65 -6.51 -14.62
C GLU A 305 -19.34 -7.82 -14.22
N GLN A 306 -18.69 -8.95 -14.43
CA GLN A 306 -19.20 -10.25 -14.00
C GLN A 306 -19.33 -10.31 -12.48
N THR A 307 -18.36 -9.75 -11.76
CA THR A 307 -18.36 -9.69 -10.30
C THR A 307 -19.45 -8.74 -9.78
N LEU A 308 -19.59 -7.55 -10.39
CA LEU A 308 -20.67 -6.62 -10.08
C LEU A 308 -22.05 -7.27 -10.32
N ASN A 309 -22.26 -7.88 -11.48
CA ASN A 309 -23.52 -8.57 -11.78
C ASN A 309 -23.81 -9.69 -10.76
N GLN A 310 -22.78 -10.44 -10.33
CA GLN A 310 -22.96 -11.45 -9.28
C GLN A 310 -23.33 -10.83 -7.92
N LEU A 311 -22.75 -9.66 -7.57
CA LEU A 311 -23.11 -8.93 -6.36
C LEU A 311 -24.58 -8.50 -6.41
N LEU A 312 -25.02 -7.91 -7.53
CA LEU A 312 -26.42 -7.52 -7.75
C LEU A 312 -27.38 -8.70 -7.62
N VAL A 313 -27.05 -9.84 -8.26
CA VAL A 313 -27.85 -11.07 -8.16
C VAL A 313 -27.95 -11.58 -6.73
N GLN A 314 -26.86 -11.53 -5.95
CA GLN A 314 -26.89 -11.94 -4.55
C GLN A 314 -27.72 -11.00 -3.69
N MET A 315 -27.67 -9.67 -3.93
CA MET A 315 -28.49 -8.68 -3.22
C MET A 315 -29.99 -8.84 -3.54
N ASP A 316 -30.31 -9.08 -4.82
CA ASP A 316 -31.70 -9.29 -5.25
C ASP A 316 -32.25 -10.64 -4.74
N GLY A 317 -31.38 -11.65 -4.56
CA GLY A 317 -31.72 -12.99 -4.10
C GLY A 317 -31.94 -13.15 -2.59
N PHE A 318 -32.01 -12.06 -1.82
CA PHE A 318 -32.40 -12.14 -0.41
C PHE A 318 -33.91 -12.22 -0.25
N GLU A 319 -34.33 -13.24 0.50
CA GLU A 319 -35.73 -13.36 0.92
C GLU A 319 -36.07 -12.31 2.00
N GLU A 320 -37.32 -11.92 2.10
CA GLU A 320 -37.78 -10.95 3.11
C GLU A 320 -37.58 -11.42 4.57
N ASN A 321 -37.23 -12.71 4.73
CA ASN A 321 -37.00 -13.33 6.04
C ASN A 321 -35.52 -13.34 6.48
N GLU A 322 -34.58 -13.02 5.59
CA GLU A 322 -33.16 -13.08 5.89
C GLU A 322 -32.75 -11.81 6.66
N ALA A 323 -32.26 -11.99 7.89
CA ALA A 323 -31.77 -10.89 8.74
C ALA A 323 -30.30 -10.57 8.43
N ILE A 324 -30.03 -10.22 7.17
CA ILE A 324 -28.69 -9.82 6.69
C ILE A 324 -28.76 -8.37 6.24
N VAL A 325 -27.87 -7.53 6.74
CA VAL A 325 -27.70 -6.16 6.25
C VAL A 325 -26.38 -6.04 5.55
N ILE A 326 -26.40 -5.56 4.30
CA ILE A 326 -25.19 -5.26 3.55
C ILE A 326 -24.87 -3.79 3.78
N MET A 327 -23.67 -3.52 4.27
CA MET A 327 -23.13 -2.16 4.35
C MET A 327 -21.98 -2.01 3.37
N ALA A 328 -21.92 -0.91 2.66
CA ALA A 328 -20.77 -0.60 1.82
C ALA A 328 -20.24 0.80 2.11
N ALA A 329 -18.96 1.02 1.86
CA ALA A 329 -18.34 2.33 1.98
C ALA A 329 -17.68 2.74 0.68
N THR A 330 -17.78 4.02 0.33
CA THR A 330 -17.08 4.63 -0.80
C THR A 330 -16.68 6.07 -0.49
N ASN A 331 -15.60 6.51 -1.10
CA ASN A 331 -15.22 7.93 -1.12
C ASN A 331 -15.80 8.64 -2.34
N ARG A 332 -16.30 7.90 -3.34
CA ARG A 332 -16.74 8.41 -4.63
C ARG A 332 -18.06 7.78 -5.06
N ALA A 333 -19.17 8.31 -4.58
CA ALA A 333 -20.49 7.85 -4.98
C ALA A 333 -20.82 8.18 -6.45
N ASP A 334 -20.19 9.21 -7.02
CA ASP A 334 -20.34 9.71 -8.39
C ASP A 334 -19.94 8.67 -9.44
N VAL A 335 -18.97 7.81 -9.15
CA VAL A 335 -18.47 6.78 -10.06
C VAL A 335 -19.25 5.48 -10.04
N LEU A 336 -20.15 5.30 -9.05
CA LEU A 336 -20.89 4.04 -8.88
C LEU A 336 -21.91 3.82 -10.00
N ASP A 337 -22.08 2.54 -10.39
CA ASP A 337 -23.14 2.12 -11.30
C ASP A 337 -24.52 2.38 -10.66
N PRO A 338 -25.42 3.13 -11.34
CA PRO A 338 -26.75 3.40 -10.85
C PRO A 338 -27.56 2.15 -10.48
N ALA A 339 -27.23 1.01 -11.05
CA ALA A 339 -27.87 -0.26 -10.69
C ALA A 339 -27.67 -0.67 -9.24
N LEU A 340 -26.56 -0.26 -8.60
CA LEU A 340 -26.31 -0.49 -7.17
C LEU A 340 -27.24 0.35 -6.27
N LEU A 341 -27.64 1.51 -6.74
CA LEU A 341 -28.42 2.50 -5.97
C LEU A 341 -29.94 2.32 -6.12
N ARG A 342 -30.38 1.26 -6.86
CA ARG A 342 -31.82 0.98 -7.03
C ARG A 342 -32.43 0.43 -5.73
N PRO A 343 -33.73 0.73 -5.48
CA PRO A 343 -34.46 0.15 -4.34
C PRO A 343 -34.32 -1.37 -4.27
N GLY A 344 -34.10 -1.89 -3.05
CA GLY A 344 -33.85 -3.32 -2.81
C GLY A 344 -32.37 -3.71 -2.85
N ARG A 345 -31.45 -2.76 -3.10
CA ARG A 345 -30.00 -2.93 -3.09
C ARG A 345 -29.38 -1.97 -2.06
N PHE A 346 -28.60 -0.94 -2.47
CA PHE A 346 -28.18 0.13 -1.56
C PHE A 346 -29.23 1.24 -1.60
N ASP A 347 -30.33 1.00 -0.94
CA ASP A 347 -31.50 1.85 -0.93
C ASP A 347 -31.42 2.96 0.12
N ARG A 348 -30.52 2.84 1.10
CA ARG A 348 -30.21 3.90 2.06
C ARG A 348 -28.78 4.40 1.87
N GLN A 349 -28.63 5.71 1.66
CA GLN A 349 -27.32 6.37 1.57
C GLN A 349 -27.15 7.28 2.77
N ILE A 350 -26.03 7.09 3.50
CA ILE A 350 -25.70 7.90 4.68
C ILE A 350 -24.39 8.64 4.35
N TYR A 351 -24.48 9.96 4.40
CA TYR A 351 -23.35 10.83 4.10
C TYR A 351 -22.58 11.13 5.37
N VAL A 352 -21.35 10.58 5.48
CA VAL A 352 -20.44 10.81 6.60
C VAL A 352 -19.46 11.91 6.21
N ASN A 353 -19.83 13.15 6.50
CA ASN A 353 -19.06 14.34 6.17
C ASN A 353 -17.85 14.54 7.09
N LEU A 354 -17.02 15.55 6.80
CA LEU A 354 -16.00 16.01 7.74
C LEU A 354 -16.68 16.54 9.01
N PRO A 355 -16.10 16.29 10.20
CA PRO A 355 -16.70 16.71 11.45
C PRO A 355 -16.65 18.23 11.62
N ASP A 356 -17.73 18.82 12.15
CA ASP A 356 -17.78 20.21 12.61
C ASP A 356 -16.91 20.43 13.85
N VAL A 357 -16.85 21.68 14.37
CA VAL A 357 -16.06 22.00 15.57
C VAL A 357 -16.43 21.12 16.77
N ARG A 358 -17.73 20.84 16.98
CA ARG A 358 -18.19 20.01 18.10
C ARG A 358 -17.81 18.54 17.89
N GLY A 359 -17.96 18.06 16.67
CA GLY A 359 -17.54 16.71 16.29
C GLY A 359 -16.04 16.52 16.46
N ARG A 360 -15.22 17.49 16.01
CA ARG A 360 -13.77 17.44 16.21
C ARG A 360 -13.37 17.43 17.67
N GLU A 361 -14.01 18.28 18.50
CA GLU A 361 -13.79 18.28 19.96
C GLU A 361 -14.10 16.92 20.57
N ALA A 362 -15.22 16.31 20.20
CA ALA A 362 -15.61 14.99 20.68
C ALA A 362 -14.62 13.89 20.22
N ILE A 363 -14.14 13.97 18.97
CA ILE A 363 -13.14 13.06 18.42
C ILE A 363 -11.79 13.20 19.15
N PHE A 364 -11.36 14.44 19.46
CA PHE A 364 -10.17 14.67 20.29
C PHE A 364 -10.29 13.97 21.65
N ARG A 365 -11.43 14.11 22.34
CA ARG A 365 -11.67 13.46 23.62
C ARG A 365 -11.58 11.93 23.55
N VAL A 366 -12.06 11.33 22.47
CA VAL A 366 -11.99 9.87 22.27
C VAL A 366 -10.52 9.41 22.05
N HIS A 367 -9.79 10.08 21.17
CA HIS A 367 -8.41 9.70 20.88
C HIS A 367 -7.39 10.10 21.96
N ALA A 368 -7.80 10.99 22.87
CA ALA A 368 -7.02 11.42 24.04
C ALA A 368 -7.04 10.42 25.20
N ARG A 369 -8.04 9.52 25.29
CA ARG A 369 -8.29 8.64 26.45
C ARG A 369 -7.06 7.88 26.97
N ASN A 370 -6.17 7.48 26.05
CA ASN A 370 -4.99 6.66 26.36
C ASN A 370 -3.67 7.43 26.18
N LYS A 371 -3.70 8.75 26.22
CA LYS A 371 -2.51 9.58 26.01
C LYS A 371 -2.30 10.51 27.20
N PRO A 372 -1.07 10.65 27.71
CA PRO A 372 -0.73 11.55 28.80
C PRO A 372 -0.67 12.98 28.29
N LEU A 373 -1.81 13.66 28.24
CA LEU A 373 -1.92 15.06 27.81
C LEU A 373 -1.74 16.02 28.98
N SER A 374 -1.15 17.17 28.73
CA SER A 374 -1.11 18.26 29.70
C SER A 374 -2.53 18.79 30.02
N PRO A 375 -2.84 19.10 31.29
CA PRO A 375 -4.15 19.62 31.69
C PRO A 375 -4.56 20.93 31.00
N GLU A 376 -3.59 21.67 30.44
CA GLU A 376 -3.80 22.95 29.75
C GLU A 376 -4.42 22.81 28.36
N ILE A 377 -4.48 21.60 27.83
CA ILE A 377 -4.92 21.40 26.47
C ILE A 377 -6.42 21.59 26.39
N ASP A 378 -6.83 22.70 25.77
CA ASP A 378 -8.23 22.98 25.47
C ASP A 378 -8.63 22.34 24.13
N PHE A 379 -9.42 21.26 24.22
CA PHE A 379 -9.92 20.56 23.02
C PHE A 379 -10.83 21.42 22.16
N LYS A 380 -11.53 22.42 22.74
CA LYS A 380 -12.37 23.34 21.99
C LYS A 380 -11.50 24.25 21.11
N ASN A 381 -10.41 24.76 21.66
CA ASN A 381 -9.45 25.52 20.88
C ASN A 381 -8.75 24.66 19.80
N LEU A 382 -8.35 23.43 20.15
CA LEU A 382 -7.78 22.49 19.17
C LEU A 382 -8.74 22.17 18.03
N ALA A 383 -10.03 21.98 18.33
CA ALA A 383 -11.04 21.75 17.32
C ALA A 383 -11.17 22.92 16.34
N ARG A 384 -11.00 24.17 16.80
CA ARG A 384 -10.96 25.36 15.93
C ARG A 384 -9.70 25.40 15.09
N LEU A 385 -8.56 25.05 15.69
CA LEU A 385 -7.26 25.04 14.98
C LEU A 385 -7.14 23.93 13.93
N THR A 386 -8.04 22.94 13.93
CA THR A 386 -8.03 21.79 13.04
C THR A 386 -9.22 21.75 12.10
N THR A 387 -9.69 22.92 11.64
CA THR A 387 -10.74 23.02 10.63
C THR A 387 -10.37 22.20 9.40
N GLY A 388 -11.32 21.41 8.88
CA GLY A 388 -11.12 20.52 7.72
C GLY A 388 -10.45 19.18 8.04
N PHE A 389 -10.04 18.91 9.30
CA PHE A 389 -9.50 17.60 9.66
C PHE A 389 -10.57 16.54 9.76
N SER A 390 -10.28 15.38 9.24
CA SER A 390 -11.05 14.16 9.45
C SER A 390 -10.72 13.52 10.81
N GLY A 391 -11.53 12.54 11.21
CA GLY A 391 -11.25 11.74 12.42
C GLY A 391 -9.89 11.03 12.37
N ALA A 392 -9.47 10.57 11.20
CA ALA A 392 -8.16 9.95 11.00
C ALA A 392 -7.01 10.95 11.15
N ASP A 393 -7.19 12.19 10.65
CA ASP A 393 -6.18 13.24 10.78
C ASP A 393 -5.99 13.63 12.26
N ILE A 394 -7.09 13.72 13.04
CA ILE A 394 -7.03 13.99 14.48
C ILE A 394 -6.33 12.85 15.24
N ALA A 395 -6.63 11.61 14.89
CA ALA A 395 -5.95 10.44 15.48
C ALA A 395 -4.44 10.45 15.17
N ASN A 396 -4.08 10.75 13.92
CA ASN A 396 -2.70 10.87 13.47
C ASN A 396 -2.00 12.06 14.15
N LEU A 397 -2.64 13.21 14.24
CA LEU A 397 -2.13 14.39 14.94
C LEU A 397 -1.73 14.07 16.38
N LEU A 398 -2.63 13.47 17.15
CA LEU A 398 -2.34 13.11 18.54
C LEU A 398 -1.24 12.03 18.67
N ASN A 399 -1.12 11.17 17.67
CA ASN A 399 -0.02 10.21 17.60
C ASN A 399 1.30 10.89 17.27
N GLU A 400 1.33 11.81 16.32
CA GLU A 400 2.53 12.60 15.99
C GLU A 400 2.99 13.45 17.16
N ALA A 401 2.06 14.11 17.86
CA ALA A 401 2.38 14.87 19.08
C ALA A 401 3.00 13.97 20.17
N ALA A 402 2.49 12.74 20.33
CA ALA A 402 3.06 11.77 21.26
C ALA A 402 4.50 11.36 20.86
N ILE A 403 4.73 11.15 19.56
CA ILE A 403 6.07 10.83 19.02
C ILE A 403 7.03 11.98 19.23
N ILE A 404 6.60 13.23 19.04
CA ILE A 404 7.41 14.43 19.26
C ILE A 404 7.81 14.52 20.74
N ALA A 405 6.85 14.39 21.67
CA ALA A 405 7.11 14.40 23.11
C ALA A 405 8.09 13.28 23.51
N ALA A 406 7.89 12.07 23.00
CA ALA A 406 8.75 10.92 23.31
C ALA A 406 10.19 11.10 22.77
N ARG A 407 10.36 11.71 21.59
CA ARG A 407 11.70 12.01 21.03
C ARG A 407 12.49 12.99 21.87
N GLU A 408 11.82 13.86 22.63
CA GLU A 408 12.41 14.83 23.54
C GLU A 408 12.43 14.34 25.00
N ASP A 409 12.30 13.02 25.20
CA ASP A 409 12.28 12.34 26.50
C ASP A 409 11.22 12.88 27.49
N ARG A 410 10.14 13.50 26.97
CA ARG A 410 9.03 14.00 27.76
C ARG A 410 7.95 12.92 27.93
N LYS A 411 7.40 12.82 29.12
CA LYS A 411 6.34 11.85 29.46
C LYS A 411 4.92 12.39 29.28
N ILE A 412 4.79 13.68 29.04
CA ILE A 412 3.50 14.40 28.91
C ILE A 412 3.53 15.18 27.60
N ILE A 413 2.45 15.06 26.85
CA ILE A 413 2.26 15.78 25.59
C ILE A 413 1.78 17.19 25.91
N SER A 414 2.53 18.20 25.47
CA SER A 414 2.21 19.62 25.66
C SER A 414 1.45 20.20 24.46
N MET A 415 0.93 21.43 24.63
CA MET A 415 0.31 22.17 23.52
C MET A 415 1.31 22.43 22.37
N VAL A 416 2.59 22.64 22.69
CA VAL A 416 3.65 22.84 21.68
C VAL A 416 3.82 21.61 20.78
N ASP A 417 3.76 20.41 21.36
CA ASP A 417 3.84 19.15 20.59
C ASP A 417 2.67 18.98 19.65
N ILE A 418 1.48 19.39 20.09
CA ILE A 418 0.27 19.30 19.28
C ILE A 418 0.34 20.31 18.14
N LEU A 419 0.77 21.55 18.38
CA LEU A 419 0.93 22.56 17.34
C LEU A 419 1.96 22.12 16.29
N GLU A 420 3.11 21.57 16.72
CA GLU A 420 4.10 21.01 15.79
C GLU A 420 3.54 19.78 15.07
N GLY A 421 2.73 18.96 15.75
CA GLY A 421 2.00 17.84 15.16
C GLY A 421 1.02 18.29 14.06
N ILE A 422 0.27 19.37 14.29
CA ILE A 422 -0.62 19.98 13.30
C ILE A 422 0.18 20.41 12.06
N ASN A 423 1.27 21.15 12.27
CA ASN A 423 2.12 21.62 11.20
C ASN A 423 2.76 20.46 10.42
N LYS A 424 3.13 19.38 11.12
CA LYS A 424 3.67 18.17 10.49
C LYS A 424 2.63 17.45 9.64
N VAL A 425 1.38 17.39 10.07
CA VAL A 425 0.28 16.76 9.31
C VAL A 425 -0.05 17.57 8.05
N ILE A 426 -0.08 18.91 8.14
CA ILE A 426 -0.43 19.82 7.04
C ILE A 426 0.73 19.98 6.05
N ALA A 427 1.91 20.39 6.54
CA ALA A 427 3.04 20.81 5.72
C ALA A 427 4.19 19.79 5.66
N GLY A 428 4.11 18.71 6.45
CA GLY A 428 5.15 17.69 6.55
C GLY A 428 6.26 18.03 7.57
N PRO A 429 7.28 17.16 7.69
CA PRO A 429 8.36 17.33 8.66
C PRO A 429 9.28 18.48 8.30
N GLN A 430 9.82 19.17 9.33
CA GLN A 430 10.86 20.20 9.17
C GLN A 430 12.16 19.61 8.60
N LYS A 431 12.77 20.34 7.66
CA LYS A 431 14.05 19.96 7.03
C LYS A 431 15.19 20.87 7.50
N ARG A 432 15.50 20.83 8.78
CA ARG A 432 16.57 21.67 9.39
C ARG A 432 17.98 21.39 8.85
N SER A 433 18.21 20.22 8.27
CA SER A 433 19.51 19.85 7.68
C SER A 433 19.73 20.39 6.26
N ARG A 434 18.70 21.01 5.66
CA ARG A 434 18.82 21.59 4.31
C ARG A 434 19.63 22.87 4.38
N VAL A 435 20.73 22.92 3.65
CA VAL A 435 21.50 24.16 3.47
C VAL A 435 20.72 25.08 2.54
N VAL A 436 20.27 26.22 3.08
CA VAL A 436 19.54 27.24 2.33
C VAL A 436 20.52 28.40 2.12
N THR A 437 20.66 28.88 0.89
CA THR A 437 21.50 30.06 0.61
C THR A 437 20.85 31.33 1.16
N GLU A 438 21.66 32.35 1.51
CA GLU A 438 21.12 33.64 1.97
C GLU A 438 20.19 34.29 0.92
N LYS A 439 20.47 34.06 -0.37
CA LYS A 439 19.62 34.51 -1.47
C LYS A 439 18.27 33.83 -1.42
N ASP A 440 18.26 32.50 -1.28
CA ASP A 440 17.00 31.73 -1.22
C ASP A 440 16.21 32.07 0.05
N LYS A 441 16.90 32.23 1.19
CA LYS A 441 16.29 32.64 2.45
C LYS A 441 15.58 33.98 2.31
N ARG A 442 16.23 34.95 1.62
CA ARG A 442 15.65 36.27 1.36
C ARG A 442 14.43 36.19 0.46
N ILE A 443 14.51 35.44 -0.63
CA ILE A 443 13.39 35.24 -1.56
C ILE A 443 12.19 34.61 -0.81
N THR A 444 12.44 33.53 -0.07
CA THR A 444 11.39 32.86 0.71
C THR A 444 10.78 33.81 1.77
N ALA A 445 11.58 34.60 2.47
CA ALA A 445 11.06 35.51 3.49
C ALA A 445 10.12 36.57 2.90
N TYR A 446 10.47 37.16 1.76
CA TYR A 446 9.59 38.11 1.09
C TYR A 446 8.36 37.47 0.52
N HIS A 447 8.49 36.27 -0.02
CA HIS A 447 7.38 35.47 -0.56
C HIS A 447 6.34 35.18 0.53
N GLU A 448 6.76 34.56 1.64
CA GLU A 448 5.85 34.20 2.74
C GLU A 448 5.29 35.47 3.45
N ALA A 449 6.10 36.49 3.64
CA ALA A 449 5.64 37.78 4.18
C ALA A 449 4.60 38.42 3.25
N GLY A 450 4.74 38.28 1.93
CA GLY A 450 3.77 38.78 0.94
C GLY A 450 2.39 38.13 1.13
N HIS A 451 2.33 36.82 1.26
CA HIS A 451 1.07 36.09 1.56
C HIS A 451 0.46 36.58 2.88
N ALA A 452 1.28 36.69 3.93
CA ALA A 452 0.82 37.07 5.26
C ALA A 452 0.29 38.51 5.28
N LEU A 453 0.98 39.44 4.64
CA LEU A 453 0.61 40.86 4.60
C LEU A 453 -0.72 41.02 3.83
N VAL A 454 -0.84 40.46 2.63
CA VAL A 454 -2.06 40.55 1.84
C VAL A 454 -3.22 39.91 2.58
N GLY A 455 -3.01 38.70 3.13
CA GLY A 455 -4.03 38.00 3.89
C GLY A 455 -4.50 38.74 5.15
N ARG A 456 -3.64 39.59 5.75
CA ARG A 456 -4.01 40.36 6.96
C ARG A 456 -4.68 41.67 6.64
N VAL A 457 -4.34 42.31 5.52
CA VAL A 457 -4.93 43.58 5.08
C VAL A 457 -6.32 43.38 4.51
N LEU A 458 -6.52 42.30 3.71
CA LEU A 458 -7.81 42.03 3.10
C LEU A 458 -8.79 41.44 4.14
N LYS A 459 -10.01 42.03 4.21
CA LYS A 459 -10.94 41.78 5.30
C LYS A 459 -11.59 40.38 5.28
N ASN A 460 -11.73 39.79 4.09
CA ASN A 460 -12.44 38.53 3.93
C ASN A 460 -11.47 37.34 3.84
N CYS A 461 -10.17 37.53 4.05
CA CYS A 461 -9.20 36.43 4.13
C CYS A 461 -9.29 35.72 5.49
N ASP A 462 -8.89 34.45 5.47
CA ASP A 462 -8.69 33.67 6.68
C ASP A 462 -7.56 34.27 7.53
N ALA A 463 -7.67 34.12 8.86
CA ALA A 463 -6.68 34.68 9.76
C ALA A 463 -5.33 33.97 9.61
N VAL A 464 -4.26 34.74 9.39
CA VAL A 464 -2.89 34.23 9.38
C VAL A 464 -2.53 33.74 10.79
N GLN A 465 -2.08 32.49 10.88
CA GLN A 465 -1.75 31.81 12.14
C GLN A 465 -0.23 31.74 12.35
N GLU A 466 0.50 31.40 11.30
CA GLU A 466 1.92 31.16 11.35
C GLU A 466 2.56 31.46 9.98
N VAL A 467 3.71 32.10 9.99
CA VAL A 467 4.56 32.36 8.82
C VAL A 467 5.95 31.85 9.14
N SER A 468 6.54 31.04 8.30
CA SER A 468 7.85 30.45 8.57
C SER A 468 8.69 30.30 7.32
N ILE A 469 9.98 30.55 7.46
CA ILE A 469 10.98 30.31 6.41
C ILE A 469 11.76 29.02 6.62
N ILE A 470 11.34 28.19 7.58
CA ILE A 470 11.91 26.85 7.78
C ILE A 470 11.32 25.90 6.74
N PRO A 471 12.16 25.24 5.91
CA PRO A 471 11.64 24.32 4.90
C PRO A 471 10.89 23.14 5.51
N ARG A 472 9.69 22.86 4.97
CA ARG A 472 8.89 21.66 5.31
C ARG A 472 8.48 20.89 4.06
N GLY A 473 8.51 19.58 4.10
CA GLY A 473 8.10 18.75 2.98
C GLY A 473 8.79 19.13 1.66
N ARG A 474 8.06 19.73 0.71
CA ARG A 474 8.57 20.27 -0.56
C ARG A 474 8.69 21.80 -0.56
N ALA A 475 8.07 22.46 0.40
CA ALA A 475 8.05 23.91 0.49
C ALA A 475 9.36 24.47 1.05
N ALA A 476 9.77 25.63 0.58
CA ALA A 476 10.93 26.39 1.09
C ALA A 476 10.58 27.18 2.36
N GLY A 477 9.36 27.67 2.45
CA GLY A 477 8.70 28.28 3.60
C GLY A 477 7.22 27.93 3.58
N TYR A 478 6.43 28.52 4.45
CA TYR A 478 4.99 28.37 4.47
C TYR A 478 4.29 29.48 5.24
N THR A 479 3.11 29.84 4.77
CA THR A 479 2.17 30.72 5.47
C THR A 479 0.89 29.95 5.72
N ILE A 480 0.51 29.74 6.99
CA ILE A 480 -0.70 29.05 7.39
C ILE A 480 -1.76 30.07 7.75
N SER A 481 -2.86 30.07 7.01
CA SER A 481 -4.10 30.78 7.35
C SER A 481 -5.20 29.79 7.66
N ARG A 482 -6.13 30.15 8.53
CA ARG A 482 -7.26 29.29 8.93
C ARG A 482 -8.51 30.10 9.17
N PRO A 483 -9.67 29.58 8.76
CA PRO A 483 -10.93 30.20 9.04
C PRO A 483 -11.18 30.27 10.58
N LYS A 484 -11.78 31.35 11.03
CA LYS A 484 -12.18 31.53 12.44
C LYS A 484 -13.44 30.69 12.80
N SER A 485 -14.23 30.32 11.81
CA SER A 485 -15.50 29.59 11.93
C SER A 485 -15.61 28.55 10.83
N ASP A 486 -16.41 27.51 11.06
CA ASP A 486 -16.76 26.51 10.04
C ASP A 486 -17.98 27.01 9.25
N ASP A 487 -17.79 28.04 8.42
CA ASP A 487 -18.87 28.61 7.63
C ASP A 487 -19.28 27.65 6.49
N ALA A 488 -20.58 27.43 6.36
CA ALA A 488 -21.12 26.52 5.35
C ALA A 488 -21.05 27.08 3.93
N HIS A 489 -20.94 28.42 3.78
CA HIS A 489 -20.95 29.09 2.49
C HIS A 489 -19.73 29.99 2.32
N THR A 490 -19.07 29.85 1.18
CA THR A 490 -17.96 30.71 0.76
C THR A 490 -18.50 31.83 -0.14
N THR A 491 -18.21 33.07 0.18
CA THR A 491 -18.70 34.22 -0.59
C THR A 491 -17.77 34.58 -1.73
N LEU A 492 -18.29 35.24 -2.77
CA LEU A 492 -17.50 35.76 -3.88
C LEU A 492 -16.35 36.66 -3.40
N SER A 493 -16.62 37.53 -2.42
CA SER A 493 -15.60 38.43 -1.86
C SER A 493 -14.48 37.66 -1.16
N HIS A 494 -14.81 36.58 -0.42
CA HIS A 494 -13.81 35.73 0.22
C HIS A 494 -12.91 35.04 -0.81
N LEU A 495 -13.48 34.52 -1.90
CA LEU A 495 -12.72 33.85 -2.97
C LEU A 495 -11.78 34.84 -3.67
N HIS A 496 -12.24 36.04 -4.01
CA HIS A 496 -11.37 37.05 -4.58
C HIS A 496 -10.21 37.47 -3.66
N ASP A 497 -10.49 37.62 -2.37
CA ASP A 497 -9.47 37.97 -1.39
C ASP A 497 -8.50 36.80 -1.17
N THR A 498 -8.97 35.56 -1.18
CA THR A 498 -8.13 34.34 -1.12
C THR A 498 -7.20 34.23 -2.32
N ILE A 499 -7.70 34.47 -3.55
CA ILE A 499 -6.85 34.49 -4.76
C ILE A 499 -5.79 35.58 -4.64
N ALA A 500 -6.17 36.79 -4.19
CA ALA A 500 -5.23 37.89 -4.01
C ALA A 500 -4.15 37.56 -2.95
N MET A 501 -4.53 36.96 -1.82
CA MET A 501 -3.60 36.46 -0.80
C MET A 501 -2.66 35.41 -1.40
N THR A 502 -3.19 34.46 -2.18
CA THR A 502 -2.38 33.41 -2.86
C THR A 502 -1.37 34.02 -3.83
N MET A 503 -1.70 35.11 -4.49
CA MET A 503 -0.79 35.83 -5.39
C MET A 503 0.20 36.76 -4.66
N GLY A 504 0.03 36.96 -3.34
CA GLY A 504 0.83 37.86 -2.53
C GLY A 504 2.32 37.56 -2.54
N GLY A 505 2.71 36.27 -2.47
CA GLY A 505 4.11 35.87 -2.53
C GLY A 505 4.80 36.27 -3.83
N ARG A 506 4.14 36.01 -4.97
CA ARG A 506 4.63 36.42 -6.29
C ARG A 506 4.71 37.93 -6.46
N ALA A 507 3.72 38.66 -5.94
CA ALA A 507 3.71 40.12 -6.00
C ALA A 507 4.84 40.73 -5.16
N ALA A 508 5.18 40.16 -3.99
CA ALA A 508 6.31 40.57 -3.18
C ALA A 508 7.66 40.29 -3.86
N GLU A 509 7.81 39.13 -4.53
CA GLU A 509 9.01 38.84 -5.32
C GLU A 509 9.22 39.90 -6.42
N GLU A 510 8.19 40.19 -7.22
CA GLU A 510 8.30 41.15 -8.31
C GLU A 510 8.63 42.57 -7.83
N LEU A 511 7.97 43.05 -6.77
CA LEU A 511 8.15 44.39 -6.27
C LEU A 511 9.54 44.63 -5.63
N ILE A 512 9.98 43.70 -4.76
CA ILE A 512 11.14 43.87 -3.91
C ILE A 512 12.39 43.19 -4.49
N ILE A 513 12.26 41.97 -4.97
CA ILE A 513 13.40 41.23 -5.52
C ILE A 513 13.64 41.65 -6.98
N ARG A 514 12.64 42.21 -7.65
CA ARG A 514 12.64 42.59 -9.09
C ARG A 514 12.94 41.40 -10.01
N ASP A 515 12.58 40.23 -9.59
CA ASP A 515 12.72 39.00 -10.33
C ASP A 515 11.60 38.03 -9.89
N ILE A 516 11.27 37.08 -10.75
CA ILE A 516 10.18 36.12 -10.53
C ILE A 516 10.81 34.73 -10.45
N THR A 517 10.44 33.97 -9.41
CA THR A 517 10.99 32.64 -9.21
C THR A 517 9.96 31.53 -9.54
N THR A 518 10.45 30.31 -9.65
CA THR A 518 9.61 29.11 -9.80
C THR A 518 8.88 28.75 -8.50
N GLY A 519 9.18 29.43 -7.37
CA GLY A 519 8.56 29.21 -6.06
C GLY A 519 7.04 29.39 -6.11
N ALA A 520 6.57 30.41 -6.81
CA ALA A 520 5.15 30.74 -6.94
C ALA A 520 4.34 29.77 -7.82
N SER A 521 4.93 28.69 -8.35
CA SER A 521 4.24 27.78 -9.28
C SER A 521 3.02 27.09 -8.66
N GLN A 522 3.05 26.77 -7.38
CA GLN A 522 1.94 26.15 -6.68
C GLN A 522 0.82 27.17 -6.41
N ASP A 523 1.17 28.41 -6.10
CA ASP A 523 0.22 29.49 -5.86
C ASP A 523 -0.55 29.85 -7.13
N ILE A 524 0.13 29.91 -8.27
CA ILE A 524 -0.50 30.12 -9.57
C ILE A 524 -1.49 28.99 -9.88
N LYS A 525 -1.13 27.73 -9.63
CA LYS A 525 -2.03 26.59 -9.82
C LYS A 525 -3.25 26.70 -8.91
N HIS A 526 -3.05 27.04 -7.65
CA HIS A 526 -4.12 27.15 -6.67
C HIS A 526 -5.08 28.30 -7.03
N ALA A 527 -4.55 29.47 -7.31
CA ALA A 527 -5.32 30.63 -7.76
C ALA A 527 -6.13 30.33 -9.03
N THR A 528 -5.50 29.70 -10.03
CA THR A 528 -6.17 29.30 -11.27
C THR A 528 -7.26 28.26 -11.03
N SER A 529 -7.05 27.31 -10.14
CA SER A 529 -8.06 26.29 -9.79
C SER A 529 -9.29 26.92 -9.14
N ILE A 530 -9.11 27.83 -8.18
CA ILE A 530 -10.22 28.56 -7.56
C ILE A 530 -10.97 29.38 -8.61
N ALA A 531 -10.26 30.18 -9.42
CA ALA A 531 -10.86 31.00 -10.47
C ALA A 531 -11.64 30.15 -11.48
N ARG A 532 -11.12 28.95 -11.85
CA ARG A 532 -11.81 28.02 -12.74
C ARG A 532 -13.13 27.55 -12.12
N SER A 533 -13.13 27.08 -10.88
CA SER A 533 -14.36 26.65 -10.21
C SER A 533 -15.36 27.79 -10.05
N MET A 534 -14.89 29.03 -9.79
CA MET A 534 -15.75 30.23 -9.76
C MET A 534 -16.50 30.43 -11.08
N VAL A 535 -15.80 30.25 -12.22
CA VAL A 535 -16.36 30.48 -13.56
C VAL A 535 -17.21 29.29 -14.01
N THR A 536 -16.72 28.04 -13.83
CA THR A 536 -17.33 26.87 -14.47
C THR A 536 -18.35 26.16 -13.57
N GLU A 537 -18.18 26.19 -12.24
CA GLU A 537 -19.01 25.41 -11.32
C GLU A 537 -19.97 26.27 -10.50
N TRP A 538 -19.52 27.43 -10.04
CA TRP A 538 -20.30 28.24 -9.09
C TRP A 538 -21.04 29.42 -9.73
N GLY A 539 -20.90 29.63 -11.05
CA GLY A 539 -21.61 30.67 -11.80
C GLY A 539 -21.28 32.09 -11.33
N MET A 540 -20.04 32.31 -10.84
CA MET A 540 -19.59 33.57 -10.27
C MET A 540 -18.95 34.52 -11.29
N SER A 541 -18.98 34.19 -12.59
CA SER A 541 -18.54 35.09 -13.66
C SER A 541 -19.68 36.00 -14.09
N PRO A 542 -19.45 37.32 -14.32
CA PRO A 542 -20.45 38.22 -14.89
C PRO A 542 -20.90 37.86 -16.31
N GLU A 543 -20.01 37.30 -17.14
CA GLU A 543 -20.25 36.95 -18.52
C GLU A 543 -21.00 35.62 -18.67
N LEU A 544 -20.64 34.60 -17.91
CA LEU A 544 -21.18 33.24 -18.02
C LEU A 544 -22.29 32.93 -17.00
N ARG A 545 -22.42 33.73 -15.95
CA ARG A 545 -23.48 33.70 -14.93
C ARG A 545 -23.96 32.30 -14.53
N ASN A 546 -25.25 32.05 -14.63
CA ASN A 546 -25.98 30.91 -14.03
C ASN A 546 -25.91 29.63 -14.89
N VAL A 547 -24.82 29.40 -15.63
CA VAL A 547 -24.63 28.19 -16.42
C VAL A 547 -23.51 27.37 -15.84
N TYR A 548 -23.75 26.07 -15.67
CA TYR A 548 -22.78 25.11 -15.20
C TYR A 548 -21.99 24.54 -16.38
N PHE A 549 -20.68 24.76 -16.38
CA PHE A 549 -19.73 24.26 -17.38
C PHE A 549 -18.76 23.22 -16.82
N GLY A 550 -18.90 22.85 -15.55
CA GLY A 550 -18.08 21.88 -14.85
C GLY A 550 -18.55 20.44 -15.10
N GLY A 551 -18.28 19.90 -16.25
CA GLY A 551 -18.57 18.50 -16.56
C GLY A 551 -17.60 18.02 -17.62
N GLU A 552 -16.45 17.54 -17.20
CA GLU A 552 -15.55 16.80 -18.08
C GLU A 552 -16.18 15.43 -18.35
N GLN A 553 -16.71 15.22 -19.57
CA GLN A 553 -17.10 13.89 -20.01
C GLN A 553 -15.83 13.18 -20.51
N GLU A 554 -15.41 12.17 -19.77
CA GLU A 554 -14.39 11.25 -20.28
C GLU A 554 -14.96 10.47 -21.47
N VAL A 555 -14.62 10.88 -22.70
CA VAL A 555 -14.97 10.16 -23.92
C VAL A 555 -13.78 9.31 -24.33
N PHE A 556 -14.01 8.00 -24.41
CA PHE A 556 -13.01 7.05 -24.87
C PHE A 556 -12.89 7.10 -26.39
N ILE A 557 -11.78 7.60 -26.91
CA ILE A 557 -11.45 7.58 -28.34
C ILE A 557 -10.22 6.67 -28.54
N GLY A 558 -10.46 5.39 -28.76
CA GLY A 558 -9.41 4.43 -29.08
C GLY A 558 -8.45 4.12 -27.90
N ARG A 559 -7.16 4.44 -28.00
CA ARG A 559 -6.14 4.17 -26.97
C ARG A 559 -6.02 5.25 -25.91
N ASP A 560 -6.53 6.45 -26.17
CA ASP A 560 -6.38 7.60 -25.27
C ASP A 560 -7.74 8.06 -24.75
N TYR A 561 -7.81 8.37 -23.45
CA TYR A 561 -8.93 9.09 -22.85
C TYR A 561 -8.78 10.56 -23.22
N GLN A 562 -9.64 11.07 -24.07
CA GLN A 562 -9.75 12.52 -24.28
C GLN A 562 -10.91 13.05 -23.44
N THR A 563 -10.61 14.02 -22.59
CA THR A 563 -11.61 14.85 -21.92
C THR A 563 -12.22 15.77 -22.97
N GLN A 564 -13.46 15.49 -23.35
CA GLN A 564 -14.18 16.38 -24.24
C GLN A 564 -14.95 17.39 -23.39
N ALA A 565 -14.63 18.68 -23.58
CA ALA A 565 -15.38 19.76 -22.97
C ALA A 565 -16.83 19.72 -23.45
N SER A 566 -17.78 19.91 -22.53
CA SER A 566 -19.24 19.92 -22.86
C SER A 566 -19.73 21.24 -23.46
N TYR A 567 -18.81 22.10 -23.92
CA TYR A 567 -19.11 23.45 -24.42
C TYR A 567 -18.28 23.75 -25.67
N SER A 568 -18.74 24.77 -26.45
CA SER A 568 -18.10 25.18 -27.71
C SER A 568 -16.75 25.87 -27.47
N ASP A 569 -15.91 25.92 -28.51
CA ASP A 569 -14.61 26.62 -28.47
C ASP A 569 -14.77 28.11 -28.14
N GLU A 570 -15.88 28.72 -28.54
CA GLU A 570 -16.21 30.12 -28.22
C GLU A 570 -16.42 30.29 -26.72
N VAL A 571 -17.17 29.38 -26.08
CA VAL A 571 -17.38 29.40 -24.64
C VAL A 571 -16.07 29.08 -23.90
N ALA A 572 -15.24 28.19 -24.43
CA ALA A 572 -13.90 27.90 -23.86
C ALA A 572 -13.03 29.16 -23.81
N ALA A 573 -13.04 29.94 -24.92
CA ALA A 573 -12.30 31.22 -25.00
C ALA A 573 -12.80 32.25 -23.95
N ILE A 574 -14.12 32.31 -23.72
CA ILE A 574 -14.69 33.18 -22.68
C ILE A 574 -14.31 32.72 -21.28
N ILE A 575 -14.36 31.40 -21.01
CA ILE A 575 -13.92 30.82 -19.75
C ILE A 575 -12.46 31.18 -19.46
N ASP A 576 -11.57 30.99 -20.43
CA ASP A 576 -10.14 31.30 -20.27
C ASP A 576 -9.89 32.81 -20.07
N ALA A 577 -10.65 33.66 -20.74
CA ALA A 577 -10.60 35.11 -20.56
C ALA A 577 -11.06 35.55 -19.17
N GLU A 578 -12.16 35.02 -18.67
CA GLU A 578 -12.67 35.32 -17.31
C GLU A 578 -11.75 34.79 -16.22
N ILE A 579 -11.20 33.56 -16.35
CA ILE A 579 -10.21 33.02 -15.41
C ILE A 579 -9.00 33.97 -15.34
N ARG A 580 -8.43 34.34 -16.49
CA ARG A 580 -7.30 35.28 -16.55
C ARG A 580 -7.63 36.59 -15.88
N LYS A 581 -8.76 37.19 -16.19
CA LYS A 581 -9.22 38.46 -15.62
C LYS A 581 -9.35 38.40 -14.10
N ILE A 582 -9.89 37.30 -13.56
CA ILE A 582 -9.99 37.09 -12.09
C ILE A 582 -8.60 37.05 -11.46
N VAL A 583 -7.67 36.26 -12.02
CA VAL A 583 -6.32 36.07 -11.48
C VAL A 583 -5.50 37.35 -11.63
N ASP A 584 -5.55 38.05 -12.78
CA ASP A 584 -4.81 39.29 -13.01
C ASP A 584 -5.33 40.40 -12.07
N ASN A 585 -6.64 40.58 -11.93
CA ASN A 585 -7.21 41.55 -10.97
C ASN A 585 -6.80 41.25 -9.52
N ALA A 586 -6.76 39.98 -9.14
CA ALA A 586 -6.32 39.58 -7.80
C ALA A 586 -4.82 39.85 -7.58
N TYR A 587 -4.01 39.63 -8.61
CA TYR A 587 -2.59 39.97 -8.61
C TYR A 587 -2.34 41.46 -8.47
N ASP A 588 -3.04 42.31 -9.27
CA ASP A 588 -2.94 43.77 -9.19
C ASP A 588 -3.35 44.29 -7.81
N ARG A 589 -4.38 43.72 -7.19
CA ARG A 589 -4.80 44.02 -5.82
C ARG A 589 -3.72 43.64 -4.81
N ALA A 590 -3.09 42.47 -4.95
CA ALA A 590 -2.00 42.05 -4.09
C ALA A 590 -0.81 42.99 -4.21
N LEU A 591 -0.42 43.39 -5.44
CA LEU A 591 0.66 44.30 -5.72
C LEU A 591 0.40 45.68 -5.10
N ALA A 592 -0.81 46.23 -5.26
CA ALA A 592 -1.22 47.50 -4.67
C ALA A 592 -1.16 47.43 -3.13
N THR A 593 -1.69 46.37 -2.54
CA THR A 593 -1.68 46.16 -1.07
C THR A 593 -0.28 46.09 -0.51
N ILE A 594 0.64 45.39 -1.18
CA ILE A 594 2.05 45.30 -0.77
C ILE A 594 2.73 46.67 -0.87
N LYS A 595 2.52 47.38 -1.98
CA LYS A 595 3.10 48.70 -2.20
C LYS A 595 2.65 49.72 -1.17
N GLU A 596 1.40 49.69 -0.75
CA GLU A 596 0.87 50.56 0.30
C GLU A 596 1.39 50.24 1.70
N ASN A 597 1.88 49.00 1.92
CA ASN A 597 2.36 48.53 3.24
C ASN A 597 3.79 47.98 3.17
N GLU A 598 4.64 48.53 2.30
CA GLU A 598 6.01 48.07 2.07
C GLU A 598 6.85 48.11 3.36
N ASP A 599 6.68 49.13 4.18
CA ASP A 599 7.38 49.26 5.47
C ASP A 599 7.06 48.06 6.40
N LYS A 600 5.79 47.67 6.47
CA LYS A 600 5.34 46.52 7.29
C LYS A 600 5.89 45.18 6.74
N LEU A 601 5.97 45.06 5.43
CA LEU A 601 6.60 43.89 4.78
C LEU A 601 8.06 43.75 5.20
N HIS A 602 8.81 44.84 5.18
CA HIS A 602 10.21 44.87 5.64
C HIS A 602 10.37 44.47 7.11
N VAL A 603 9.47 44.92 7.98
CA VAL A 603 9.45 44.53 9.40
C VAL A 603 9.18 43.02 9.55
N MET A 604 8.19 42.48 8.81
CA MET A 604 7.93 41.04 8.81
C MET A 604 9.15 40.22 8.37
N VAL A 605 9.81 40.65 7.31
CA VAL A 605 11.01 39.97 6.79
C VAL A 605 12.16 40.05 7.80
N ALA A 606 12.38 41.19 8.44
CA ALA A 606 13.41 41.35 9.49
C ALA A 606 13.17 40.35 10.65
N LEU A 607 11.93 40.24 11.12
CA LEU A 607 11.54 39.29 12.16
C LEU A 607 11.67 37.82 11.71
N LEU A 608 11.33 37.51 10.45
CA LEU A 608 11.53 36.17 9.89
C LEU A 608 13.01 35.80 9.78
N PHE A 609 13.89 36.74 9.48
CA PHE A 609 15.35 36.51 9.52
C PHE A 609 15.87 36.23 10.93
N GLN A 610 15.31 36.90 11.92
CA GLN A 610 15.76 36.82 13.32
C GLN A 610 15.17 35.58 14.03
N HIS A 611 13.88 35.28 13.84
CA HIS A 611 13.14 34.26 14.58
C HIS A 611 12.77 33.05 13.75
N GLU A 612 12.99 33.09 12.43
CA GLU A 612 12.63 32.03 11.42
C GLU A 612 11.12 31.72 11.32
N THR A 613 10.34 32.08 12.35
CA THR A 613 8.87 31.86 12.41
C THR A 613 8.25 33.00 13.21
N ILE A 614 7.15 33.54 12.68
CA ILE A 614 6.30 34.53 13.37
C ILE A 614 4.85 34.02 13.40
N TYR A 615 4.12 34.40 14.45
CA TYR A 615 2.74 33.94 14.67
C TYR A 615 1.73 35.07 14.42
N GLY A 616 0.45 34.72 14.34
CA GLY A 616 -0.62 35.68 14.01
C GLY A 616 -0.71 36.88 14.92
N ASP A 617 -0.48 36.71 16.22
CA ASP A 617 -0.45 37.83 17.18
C ASP A 617 0.74 38.80 16.94
N GLU A 618 1.87 38.27 16.47
CA GLU A 618 3.02 39.08 16.11
C GLU A 618 2.78 39.82 14.78
N VAL A 619 2.11 39.15 13.83
CA VAL A 619 1.64 39.78 12.60
C VAL A 619 0.66 40.94 12.91
N ASP A 620 -0.25 40.75 13.89
CA ASP A 620 -1.17 41.80 14.30
C ASP A 620 -0.45 43.03 14.86
N LEU A 621 0.60 42.83 15.68
CA LEU A 621 1.45 43.92 16.18
C LEU A 621 2.19 44.69 15.07
N ILE A 622 2.63 43.98 14.03
CA ILE A 622 3.23 44.62 12.86
C ILE A 622 2.19 45.48 12.13
N MET A 623 0.97 45.01 12.01
CA MET A 623 -0.10 45.76 11.37
C MET A 623 -0.52 46.99 12.18
N GLU A 624 -0.39 46.96 13.51
CA GLU A 624 -0.56 48.11 14.40
C GLU A 624 0.57 49.15 14.28
N GLY A 625 1.66 48.88 13.56
CA GLY A 625 2.79 49.79 13.33
C GLY A 625 3.87 49.72 14.40
N LYS A 626 3.97 48.65 15.17
CA LYS A 626 5.05 48.41 16.14
C LYS A 626 6.38 48.15 15.45
N SER A 627 7.47 48.56 16.05
CA SER A 627 8.82 48.34 15.51
C SER A 627 9.27 46.89 15.67
N ALA A 628 10.21 46.42 14.85
CA ALA A 628 10.80 45.08 14.96
C ALA A 628 11.42 44.83 16.36
N GLU A 629 11.98 45.86 16.99
CA GLU A 629 12.59 45.78 18.33
C GLU A 629 11.53 45.54 19.42
N GLU A 630 10.41 46.29 19.37
CA GLU A 630 9.28 46.08 20.30
C GLU A 630 8.66 44.71 20.18
N ILE A 631 8.52 44.20 18.95
CA ILE A 631 7.96 42.88 18.69
C ILE A 631 8.94 41.80 19.12
N THR A 632 10.24 41.96 18.88
CA THR A 632 11.26 41.05 19.39
C THR A 632 11.23 40.94 20.92
N ALA A 633 11.12 42.10 21.63
CA ALA A 633 10.98 42.11 23.09
C ALA A 633 9.70 41.36 23.55
N TYR A 634 8.58 41.51 22.82
CA TYR A 634 7.34 40.76 23.06
C TYR A 634 7.53 39.26 22.87
N ILE A 635 8.20 38.83 21.79
CA ILE A 635 8.50 37.43 21.51
C ILE A 635 9.37 36.82 22.61
N GLU A 636 10.40 37.53 23.07
CA GLU A 636 11.28 37.05 24.13
C GLU A 636 10.56 36.94 25.47
N ASP A 637 9.74 37.95 25.86
CA ASP A 637 8.90 37.89 27.06
C ASP A 637 7.90 36.70 27.02
N LYS A 638 7.28 36.48 25.86
CA LYS A 638 6.36 35.38 25.64
C LYS A 638 7.07 34.01 25.74
N LYS A 639 8.31 33.88 25.21
CA LYS A 639 9.15 32.69 25.38
C LYS A 639 9.53 32.46 26.84
N ALA A 640 9.98 33.50 27.53
CA ALA A 640 10.37 33.42 28.93
C ALA A 640 9.18 33.02 29.84
N LYS A 641 7.99 33.57 29.60
CA LYS A 641 6.76 33.17 30.31
C LYS A 641 6.42 31.71 30.08
N ARG A 642 6.44 31.25 28.84
CA ARG A 642 6.20 29.84 28.49
C ARG A 642 7.20 28.87 29.14
N GLU A 643 8.49 29.26 29.17
CA GLU A 643 9.52 28.43 29.83
C GLU A 643 9.36 28.42 31.35
N ALA A 644 9.00 29.55 31.96
CA ALA A 644 8.74 29.64 33.39
C ALA A 644 7.52 28.79 33.78
N GLU A 645 6.42 28.90 33.02
CA GLU A 645 5.23 28.08 33.21
C GLU A 645 5.53 26.56 33.03
N ALA A 646 6.29 26.20 32.00
CA ALA A 646 6.69 24.81 31.77
C ALA A 646 7.55 24.24 32.93
N LYS A 647 8.47 25.07 33.51
CA LYS A 647 9.27 24.69 34.68
C LYS A 647 8.40 24.52 35.92
N THR A 648 7.53 25.47 36.22
CA THR A 648 6.64 25.42 37.38
C THR A 648 5.75 24.18 37.36
N LYS A 649 5.18 23.86 36.18
CA LYS A 649 4.32 22.68 35.97
C LYS A 649 5.09 21.37 35.98
N ALA A 650 6.33 21.36 35.50
CA ALA A 650 7.21 20.18 35.60
C ALA A 650 7.57 19.91 37.09
N GLU A 651 7.73 20.93 37.89
CA GLU A 651 7.95 20.81 39.34
C GLU A 651 6.70 20.37 40.09
N GLU A 652 5.52 20.90 39.75
CA GLU A 652 4.23 20.45 40.29
C GLU A 652 3.92 18.97 39.92
N ALA A 653 4.19 18.57 38.69
CA ALA A 653 4.06 17.18 38.26
C ALA A 653 5.03 16.23 38.99
N LYS A 654 6.27 16.70 39.29
CA LYS A 654 7.22 15.95 40.12
C LYS A 654 6.75 15.86 41.58
N ARG A 655 6.14 16.91 42.14
CA ARG A 655 5.56 16.92 43.48
C ARG A 655 4.32 16.01 43.59
N ALA A 656 3.48 16.00 42.55
CA ALA A 656 2.30 15.12 42.48
C ALA A 656 2.67 13.64 42.32
N GLN A 657 3.81 13.32 41.73
CA GLN A 657 4.32 11.94 41.62
C GLN A 657 5.03 11.45 42.89
N ASN A 658 5.37 12.34 43.82
CA ASN A 658 6.05 11.98 45.06
C ASN A 658 5.36 12.69 46.25
N PRO A 659 4.14 12.29 46.65
CA PRO A 659 3.37 12.91 47.72
C PRO A 659 4.00 12.72 49.11
N LEU A 660 5.01 11.87 49.24
CA LEU A 660 5.85 11.74 50.42
C LEU A 660 7.21 12.33 50.12
N GLY A 661 7.45 13.57 50.55
CA GLY A 661 8.72 14.25 50.42
C GLY A 661 9.91 13.42 50.83
N ASN A 662 11.06 13.69 50.21
CA ASN A 662 12.32 13.02 50.47
C ASN A 662 12.59 12.88 51.98
N PRO A 663 12.88 11.70 52.54
CA PRO A 663 13.11 11.54 53.99
C PRO A 663 14.27 12.37 54.57
N LYS A 664 15.01 13.09 53.74
CA LYS A 664 16.12 13.99 54.13
C LYS A 664 15.73 15.43 54.43
N ASP A 665 14.52 15.83 54.18
CA ASP A 665 14.05 17.22 54.41
C ASP A 665 13.32 17.42 55.75
N PHE A 666 13.24 16.37 56.58
CA PHE A 666 12.81 16.48 57.97
C PHE A 666 14.04 16.78 58.83
N ILE A 667 14.40 18.09 58.93
CA ILE A 667 15.30 18.57 59.99
C ILE A 667 14.52 18.44 61.29
N VAL A 668 15.04 17.58 62.17
CA VAL A 668 14.59 17.39 63.55
C VAL A 668 14.81 18.72 64.27
N SER A 669 13.75 19.47 64.57
CA SER A 669 13.77 20.50 65.60
C SER A 669 13.11 19.92 66.84
N GLU A 670 13.96 19.81 67.86
CA GLU A 670 13.71 19.68 69.31
C GLU A 670 12.58 18.78 69.80
N GLU A 671 13.01 17.80 70.60
CA GLU A 671 12.18 16.89 71.38
C GLU A 671 11.17 17.63 72.28
N PRO A 672 9.89 17.33 72.27
CA PRO A 672 9.02 17.62 73.38
C PRO A 672 9.08 16.49 74.41
N THR A 673 9.45 16.85 75.62
CA THR A 673 9.41 16.02 76.85
C THR A 673 7.97 15.53 77.08
N ILE A 674 7.77 14.23 76.95
CA ILE A 674 6.49 13.58 77.27
C ILE A 674 6.46 13.26 78.76
N THR A 675 5.61 13.97 79.51
CA THR A 675 5.24 13.65 80.89
C THR A 675 4.21 12.52 80.83
N ILE A 676 4.55 11.36 81.38
CA ILE A 676 3.69 10.21 81.55
C ILE A 676 2.69 10.46 82.65
N SER A 677 1.39 10.54 82.34
CA SER A 677 0.29 10.43 83.28
C SER A 677 -0.38 9.06 83.15
N GLU A 678 -0.74 8.47 84.25
CA GLU A 678 -1.14 7.12 84.53
C GLU A 678 -2.32 6.54 83.66
N PRO A 679 -2.45 5.18 83.58
CA PRO A 679 -3.38 4.50 82.67
C PRO A 679 -4.77 4.45 83.26
N ILE A 680 -5.76 4.79 82.43
CA ILE A 680 -7.18 4.54 82.67
C ILE A 680 -7.52 3.13 82.12
N ILE A 681 -7.93 2.25 83.04
CA ILE A 681 -8.46 0.89 82.78
C ILE A 681 -9.92 1.09 82.32
N LEU A 682 -10.26 0.62 81.14
CA LEU A 682 -11.64 0.34 80.74
C LEU A 682 -11.73 -1.11 80.28
N GLU A 683 -12.46 -1.89 81.10
CA GLU A 683 -12.91 -3.26 80.79
C GLU A 683 -13.89 -3.25 79.63
N GLY A 684 -13.77 -4.20 78.69
CA GLY A 684 -14.74 -4.43 77.64
C GLY A 684 -14.34 -5.51 76.66
N ASN A 685 -14.72 -6.69 76.96
CA ASN A 685 -15.02 -7.88 76.15
C ASN A 685 -14.19 -8.15 74.88
N ILE A 686 -13.43 -9.21 74.97
CA ILE A 686 -12.77 -9.94 73.91
C ILE A 686 -13.79 -10.85 73.23
N GLU A 687 -14.02 -10.68 71.94
CA GLU A 687 -14.56 -11.70 71.07
C GLU A 687 -13.49 -12.16 70.09
N GLU A 688 -13.32 -13.48 70.10
CA GLU A 688 -12.22 -14.23 69.43
C GLU A 688 -12.33 -14.15 67.91
N ALA A 689 -11.20 -14.00 67.26
CA ALA A 689 -11.02 -14.18 65.84
C ALA A 689 -10.79 -15.68 65.51
N PRO A 690 -11.33 -16.19 64.42
CA PRO A 690 -11.01 -17.56 63.99
C PRO A 690 -9.77 -17.59 63.09
N THR A 691 -9.00 -18.62 63.37
CA THR A 691 -7.77 -19.12 62.77
C THR A 691 -7.84 -19.39 61.26
N GLU A 692 -6.68 -19.28 60.61
CA GLU A 692 -6.39 -19.70 59.23
C GLU A 692 -6.80 -21.16 58.93
N PRO A 693 -7.17 -21.48 57.70
CA PRO A 693 -7.21 -22.85 57.21
C PRO A 693 -5.97 -23.21 56.38
N GLU A 694 -5.50 -24.40 56.71
CA GLU A 694 -4.47 -25.26 56.16
C GLU A 694 -4.48 -25.43 54.63
N LYS A 695 -3.27 -25.67 54.13
CA LYS A 695 -2.93 -26.25 52.81
C LYS A 695 -3.56 -27.65 52.65
N VAL A 696 -4.20 -27.90 51.53
CA VAL A 696 -4.56 -29.24 51.05
C VAL A 696 -3.90 -29.45 49.67
N GLU A 697 -3.08 -30.51 49.60
CA GLU A 697 -2.49 -31.11 48.41
C GLU A 697 -3.54 -31.88 47.60
N PRO A 698 -3.32 -32.08 46.27
CA PRO A 698 -4.30 -32.69 45.37
C PRO A 698 -4.27 -34.22 45.46
N THR A 699 -5.40 -34.86 45.62
CA THR A 699 -5.62 -36.28 45.45
C THR A 699 -6.10 -36.61 44.01
N GLU A 700 -5.42 -37.55 43.39
CA GLU A 700 -5.82 -38.34 42.23
C GLU A 700 -7.14 -39.05 42.47
N VAL A 701 -8.02 -39.07 41.49
CA VAL A 701 -9.07 -40.11 41.37
C VAL A 701 -9.34 -40.42 39.90
N ASP A 702 -8.91 -41.60 39.55
CA ASP A 702 -9.45 -42.66 38.69
C ASP A 702 -10.49 -42.35 37.59
N THR A 703 -10.11 -42.83 36.44
CA THR A 703 -10.96 -43.25 35.30
C THR A 703 -11.84 -44.47 35.66
N PRO A 704 -13.00 -44.60 35.04
CA PRO A 704 -13.48 -45.93 34.66
C PRO A 704 -13.70 -46.06 33.12
N THR A 705 -13.24 -47.21 32.70
CA THR A 705 -13.37 -47.93 31.45
C THR A 705 -14.80 -48.22 31.04
N GLU A 706 -14.98 -48.25 29.71
CA GLU A 706 -15.79 -49.12 28.85
C GLU A 706 -17.08 -49.79 29.40
N ASP A 707 -18.17 -49.64 28.64
CA ASP A 707 -18.78 -50.81 27.98
C ASP A 707 -19.82 -50.42 26.89
N ASN A 708 -19.61 -51.06 25.76
CA ASN A 708 -20.48 -51.59 24.71
C ASN A 708 -22.01 -51.58 24.90
N GLN A 709 -22.75 -51.22 23.90
CA GLN A 709 -23.58 -52.10 23.08
C GLN A 709 -24.59 -51.32 22.19
N ASN A 710 -24.44 -51.56 20.87
CA ASN A 710 -25.47 -51.98 19.92
C ASN A 710 -26.94 -51.66 20.19
N ASN A 711 -27.59 -50.99 19.24
CA ASN A 711 -28.55 -51.60 18.30
C ASN A 711 -29.25 -50.57 17.40
N ASP A 712 -29.12 -50.81 16.13
CA ASP A 712 -30.10 -50.98 15.04
C ASP A 712 -31.39 -50.13 14.97
N LYS A 713 -31.59 -49.67 13.72
CA LYS A 713 -32.84 -49.49 12.93
C LYS A 713 -33.64 -48.20 13.24
N GLU A 714 -33.80 -47.33 12.29
CA GLU A 714 -34.49 -47.33 10.96
C GLU A 714 -34.04 -46.10 10.15
#